data_2100147c218967b0e8d6da1e33cc86b6
#
_entry.id   2100147c218967b0e8d6da1e33cc86b6
#
_cell.length_a   1.000
_cell.length_b   1.000
_cell.length_c   1.000
_cell.angle_alpha   90.00
_cell.angle_beta   90.00
_cell.angle_gamma   90.00
#
_symmetry.space_group_name_H-M   'P 1'
#
loop_
_entity.id
_entity.type
_entity.pdbx_description
1 polymer ?
#
loop_
_entity_poly.entity_id
_entity_poly.type
_entity_poly.pdbx_seq_one_letter_code
_entity_poly.pdbx_strand_id
1 'polypeptide(L)'
;MISSQIGPTMPPVRPILRLLFALCLLPTACNKTEPAGTDSGKPKQMIKPSEFSQSGPDTYSFAEPENVFTTHLELDLDVSFESKVITGTATHTIEKKKPESPFVVDTRDLKITKVTQSNNGKDFQEASFTLGKPDTVRGSSLTIETSKDATAVRIHYETAPSASALQWLTPQQTADKKQPFLFTQSQSIHARSWVPLQDTPSVRITYDAKVTVPKDLLALMSAENPQKLSGDGAYSFKMKQAIPPYLLALAVGDLRFEPLGKRAGVYAEPSIIKKAAKEFEDTEKMITATEGLYGPYVWERYDIIVLPPSFPFGGMENPRLTFATPTILAGDKSLVSLVAHELAHSWSGNLVTNATWRDFWLNEGFTTYVERRIQEALYGAQQAEMESLIGFRELEEELKELPEAQQALFIEVDDESPDTLITGVPYEKGALFLRQLEKAFGRKAFDAFLQNYFTTHAFKSITTKDFVAFLDKELLAKNPEAAKTIPLKEWLTASGLPKDPSLPQTDALTAVEKEVAALSEHSNPKLELLSYPSWNTHERLHFLRSLPEKSPQTLLSALDKQFNLSTSQNSEVLNQWLTMCAYAKYEPCYPYVEKFLKNIGRTKFLRPLYGALLETGQKDLATRLFKESKASYHPLSVAAIERLFEKHK
;
A
#
# COMPACT_ATOMS: atom_id res chain seq x y z
N MET A 1 -20.50 -51.83 -39.42
CA MET A 1 -20.39 -50.80 -40.47
C MET A 1 -20.65 -49.45 -39.79
N ILE A 2 -19.59 -48.71 -39.52
CA ILE A 2 -19.30 -47.32 -39.95
C ILE A 2 -20.43 -46.35 -39.48
N SER A 3 -20.21 -45.32 -38.69
CA SER A 3 -19.22 -44.26 -38.82
C SER A 3 -19.15 -43.42 -37.52
N SER A 4 -17.95 -43.06 -37.16
CA SER A 4 -17.55 -42.02 -36.21
C SER A 4 -18.07 -40.63 -36.66
N GLN A 5 -18.57 -39.80 -35.73
CA GLN A 5 -18.44 -38.36 -35.88
C GLN A 5 -18.02 -37.71 -34.54
N ILE A 6 -16.95 -37.01 -34.66
CA ILE A 6 -16.24 -36.21 -33.67
C ILE A 6 -17.06 -34.95 -33.42
N GLY A 7 -17.37 -34.65 -32.15
CA GLY A 7 -17.94 -33.35 -31.73
C GLY A 7 -16.88 -32.24 -31.73
N PRO A 8 -17.28 -30.99 -31.88
CA PRO A 8 -16.35 -29.87 -32.09
C PRO A 8 -15.63 -29.45 -30.81
N THR A 9 -14.32 -29.31 -30.93
CA THR A 9 -13.41 -28.68 -29.98
C THR A 9 -13.74 -27.19 -29.87
N MET A 10 -13.83 -26.70 -28.63
CA MET A 10 -13.93 -25.27 -28.34
C MET A 10 -12.68 -24.52 -28.85
N PRO A 11 -12.85 -23.33 -29.42
CA PRO A 11 -11.74 -22.46 -29.78
C PRO A 11 -11.17 -21.76 -28.54
N PRO A 12 -9.85 -21.50 -28.50
CA PRO A 12 -9.24 -20.73 -27.44
C PRO A 12 -9.65 -19.25 -27.55
N VAL A 13 -9.92 -18.66 -26.40
CA VAL A 13 -10.17 -17.21 -26.25
C VAL A 13 -8.92 -16.46 -26.71
N ARG A 14 -9.03 -15.68 -27.78
CA ARG A 14 -7.95 -14.78 -28.24
C ARG A 14 -8.22 -13.36 -27.77
N PRO A 15 -7.22 -12.65 -27.24
CA PRO A 15 -7.31 -11.22 -27.02
C PRO A 15 -7.22 -10.48 -28.36
N ILE A 16 -8.08 -9.49 -28.57
CA ILE A 16 -8.05 -8.62 -29.75
C ILE A 16 -7.10 -7.46 -29.49
N LEU A 17 -5.88 -7.60 -30.00
CA LEU A 17 -4.92 -6.52 -30.10
C LEU A 17 -5.05 -5.90 -31.49
N ARG A 18 -5.39 -4.63 -31.63
CA ARG A 18 -5.25 -3.89 -32.89
C ARG A 18 -4.01 -3.02 -32.86
N LEU A 19 -3.04 -3.49 -33.64
CA LEU A 19 -1.83 -2.74 -34.04
C LEU A 19 -2.20 -1.63 -35.04
N LEU A 20 -1.53 -0.48 -34.89
CA LEU A 20 -1.31 0.45 -35.98
C LEU A 20 0.18 0.49 -36.32
N PHE A 21 0.47 0.09 -37.57
CA PHE A 21 1.79 0.08 -38.19
C PHE A 21 2.22 1.50 -38.57
N ALA A 22 3.48 1.82 -38.31
CA ALA A 22 4.22 2.80 -39.07
C ALA A 22 5.50 2.15 -39.60
N LEU A 23 5.56 2.05 -40.92
CA LEU A 23 6.69 1.54 -41.72
C LEU A 23 7.86 2.54 -41.69
N CYS A 24 9.05 2.07 -41.42
CA CYS A 24 10.28 2.66 -41.94
C CYS A 24 11.22 1.56 -42.42
N LEU A 25 11.71 1.73 -43.63
CA LEU A 25 12.48 0.79 -44.45
C LEU A 25 14.00 0.95 -44.22
N LEU A 26 14.69 -0.23 -44.13
CA LEU A 26 15.96 -0.65 -44.72
C LEU A 26 17.28 -0.39 -43.93
N PRO A 27 18.37 -1.17 -44.16
CA PRO A 27 18.58 -2.28 -45.11
C PRO A 27 19.17 -3.59 -44.50
N THR A 28 19.03 -4.66 -45.30
CA THR A 28 19.62 -5.98 -45.16
C THR A 28 21.14 -6.01 -45.03
N ALA A 29 21.63 -6.74 -44.01
CA ALA A 29 22.95 -7.33 -44.01
C ALA A 29 22.84 -8.82 -43.65
N CYS A 30 23.31 -9.62 -44.63
CA CYS A 30 23.38 -11.07 -44.55
C CYS A 30 24.43 -11.48 -43.51
N ASN A 31 24.07 -12.30 -42.49
CA ASN A 31 25.10 -13.02 -41.73
C ASN A 31 24.62 -14.46 -41.41
N LYS A 32 25.57 -15.34 -41.57
CA LYS A 32 25.51 -16.80 -41.60
C LYS A 32 24.95 -17.39 -40.31
N THR A 33 24.08 -18.35 -40.44
CA THR A 33 23.64 -19.29 -39.39
C THR A 33 24.78 -20.21 -39.00
N GLU A 34 25.22 -20.12 -37.73
CA GLU A 34 25.96 -21.17 -37.05
C GLU A 34 25.01 -22.07 -36.26
N PRO A 35 25.32 -23.37 -36.11
CA PRO A 35 24.41 -24.33 -35.48
C PRO A 35 24.35 -24.14 -33.96
N ALA A 36 23.16 -24.35 -33.40
CA ALA A 36 22.88 -24.30 -31.98
C ALA A 36 23.82 -25.21 -31.19
N GLY A 37 24.74 -24.61 -30.44
CA GLY A 37 25.57 -25.28 -29.47
C GLY A 37 24.74 -25.74 -28.26
N THR A 38 24.89 -27.01 -27.92
CA THR A 38 24.37 -27.60 -26.68
C THR A 38 24.92 -26.86 -25.47
N ASP A 39 24.05 -26.20 -24.73
CA ASP A 39 24.38 -25.53 -23.47
C ASP A 39 24.79 -26.56 -22.43
N SER A 40 26.10 -26.77 -22.30
CA SER A 40 26.70 -27.58 -21.26
C SER A 40 26.63 -26.77 -19.95
N GLY A 41 25.74 -27.18 -19.03
CA GLY A 41 25.45 -26.55 -17.77
C GLY A 41 26.66 -26.09 -16.96
N LYS A 42 27.04 -24.83 -17.11
CA LYS A 42 27.83 -24.14 -16.09
C LYS A 42 26.92 -23.90 -14.88
N PRO A 43 27.38 -24.14 -13.64
CA PRO A 43 26.58 -23.82 -12.47
C PRO A 43 26.19 -22.33 -12.54
N LYS A 44 24.87 -22.03 -12.46
CA LYS A 44 24.38 -20.65 -12.41
C LYS A 44 25.13 -19.93 -11.28
N GLN A 45 25.85 -18.90 -11.63
CA GLN A 45 26.72 -18.15 -10.72
C GLN A 45 25.83 -17.45 -9.69
N MET A 46 26.01 -17.75 -8.39
CA MET A 46 25.32 -17.03 -7.32
C MET A 46 25.66 -15.54 -7.44
N ILE A 47 24.64 -14.69 -7.38
CA ILE A 47 24.84 -13.24 -7.38
C ILE A 47 25.61 -12.88 -6.12
N LYS A 48 26.67 -12.09 -6.30
CA LYS A 48 27.39 -11.51 -5.18
C LYS A 48 26.65 -10.27 -4.68
N PRO A 49 26.61 -10.00 -3.37
CA PRO A 49 26.05 -8.74 -2.83
C PRO A 49 26.61 -7.48 -3.50
N SER A 50 27.83 -7.55 -4.03
CA SER A 50 28.47 -6.47 -4.79
C SER A 50 27.80 -6.13 -6.12
N GLU A 51 26.95 -7.01 -6.67
CA GLU A 51 26.20 -6.73 -7.90
C GLU A 51 25.01 -5.78 -7.64
N PHE A 52 24.60 -5.59 -6.39
CA PHE A 52 23.66 -4.55 -5.93
C PHE A 52 24.40 -3.31 -5.40
N SER A 53 25.59 -3.02 -5.92
CA SER A 53 26.51 -2.00 -5.38
C SER A 53 26.09 -0.54 -5.63
N GLN A 54 25.00 -0.29 -6.33
CA GLN A 54 24.48 1.06 -6.56
C GLN A 54 23.50 1.52 -5.47
N SER A 55 23.72 1.15 -4.22
CA SER A 55 23.08 1.82 -3.09
C SER A 55 23.75 3.18 -2.88
N GLY A 56 23.43 4.13 -3.76
CA GLY A 56 23.66 5.56 -3.51
C GLY A 56 22.70 6.07 -2.42
N PRO A 57 22.81 7.34 -2.01
CA PRO A 57 21.84 7.98 -1.15
C PRO A 57 20.45 7.90 -1.78
N ASP A 58 19.41 8.01 -0.94
CA ASP A 58 18.03 8.07 -1.42
C ASP A 58 17.86 9.28 -2.37
N THR A 59 17.59 9.01 -3.64
CA THR A 59 17.47 10.05 -4.67
C THR A 59 16.21 10.89 -4.53
N TYR A 60 15.26 10.46 -3.70
CA TYR A 60 14.00 11.15 -3.44
C TYR A 60 14.06 12.14 -2.28
N SER A 61 15.19 12.29 -1.62
CA SER A 61 15.42 13.25 -0.54
C SER A 61 16.61 14.16 -0.85
N PHE A 62 16.58 15.37 -0.31
CA PHE A 62 17.74 16.29 -0.27
C PHE A 62 18.58 16.11 0.99
N ALA A 63 18.08 15.34 1.95
CA ALA A 63 18.74 15.11 3.23
C ALA A 63 20.09 14.41 3.05
N GLU A 64 21.05 14.78 3.89
CA GLU A 64 22.39 14.21 3.97
C GLU A 64 22.65 13.59 5.35
N PRO A 65 21.93 12.48 5.72
CA PRO A 65 22.02 11.90 7.06
C PRO A 65 23.40 11.33 7.42
N GLU A 66 24.25 11.11 6.42
CA GLU A 66 25.66 10.77 6.63
C GLU A 66 26.50 11.96 7.14
N ASN A 67 26.00 13.19 7.01
CA ASN A 67 26.62 14.41 7.53
C ASN A 67 25.98 14.86 8.84
N VAL A 68 24.69 15.14 8.82
CA VAL A 68 23.88 15.57 9.97
C VAL A 68 22.52 14.88 9.93
N PHE A 69 22.10 14.27 11.01
CA PHE A 69 20.80 13.58 11.08
C PHE A 69 20.01 13.89 12.34
N THR A 70 18.69 13.80 12.20
CA THR A 70 17.73 13.96 13.31
C THR A 70 17.62 12.66 14.09
N THR A 71 17.72 12.75 15.43
CA THR A 71 17.50 11.62 16.35
C THR A 71 16.15 11.70 17.05
N HIS A 72 15.67 12.93 17.31
CA HIS A 72 14.38 13.17 17.95
C HIS A 72 13.71 14.41 17.35
N LEU A 73 12.38 14.39 17.26
CA LEU A 73 11.56 15.48 16.74
C LEU A 73 10.54 15.91 17.80
N GLU A 74 10.53 17.19 18.16
CA GLU A 74 9.46 17.79 18.95
C GLU A 74 8.56 18.62 18.04
N LEU A 75 7.26 18.38 18.08
CA LEU A 75 6.25 19.10 17.33
C LEU A 75 5.34 19.89 18.27
N ASP A 76 5.04 21.15 17.92
CA ASP A 76 4.01 21.95 18.57
C ASP A 76 3.12 22.52 17.46
N LEU A 77 1.88 22.01 17.33
CA LEU A 77 1.03 22.18 16.13
C LEU A 77 -0.33 22.74 16.52
N ASP A 78 -0.80 23.72 15.75
CA ASP A 78 -2.17 24.25 15.80
C ASP A 78 -2.89 23.93 14.49
N VAL A 79 -4.03 23.23 14.56
CA VAL A 79 -4.79 22.72 13.42
C VAL A 79 -6.02 23.60 13.17
N SER A 80 -6.05 24.34 12.06
CA SER A 80 -7.16 25.18 11.66
C SER A 80 -7.96 24.56 10.51
N PHE A 81 -9.18 24.12 10.79
CA PHE A 81 -10.11 23.64 9.76
C PHE A 81 -10.69 24.76 8.89
N GLU A 82 -10.75 25.99 9.42
CA GLU A 82 -11.25 27.15 8.67
C GLU A 82 -10.31 27.52 7.54
N SER A 83 -9.02 27.69 7.85
CA SER A 83 -7.98 28.04 6.86
C SER A 83 -7.40 26.81 6.16
N LYS A 84 -7.65 25.60 6.66
CA LYS A 84 -7.07 24.33 6.19
C LYS A 84 -5.53 24.34 6.24
N VAL A 85 -4.98 24.83 7.33
CA VAL A 85 -3.54 24.87 7.56
C VAL A 85 -3.19 24.30 8.93
N ILE A 86 -1.97 23.80 9.04
CA ILE A 86 -1.31 23.50 10.31
C ILE A 86 -0.19 24.52 10.47
N THR A 87 -0.20 25.23 11.60
CA THR A 87 0.85 26.20 11.98
C THR A 87 1.59 25.66 13.17
N GLY A 88 2.90 25.81 13.25
CA GLY A 88 3.62 25.36 14.43
C GLY A 88 5.13 25.37 14.30
N THR A 89 5.75 24.54 15.12
CA THR A 89 7.21 24.36 15.16
C THR A 89 7.60 22.88 15.06
N ALA A 90 8.70 22.63 14.34
CA ALA A 90 9.42 21.37 14.35
C ALA A 90 10.81 21.63 14.96
N THR A 91 11.08 21.01 16.11
CA THR A 91 12.38 21.10 16.78
C THR A 91 13.10 19.77 16.63
N HIS A 92 14.21 19.77 15.89
CA HIS A 92 15.05 18.63 15.67
C HIS A 92 16.18 18.57 16.68
N THR A 93 16.31 17.47 17.41
CA THR A 93 17.57 17.11 18.05
C THR A 93 18.45 16.47 16.99
N ILE A 94 19.61 17.04 16.76
CA ILE A 94 20.51 16.62 15.67
C ILE A 94 21.83 16.04 16.19
N GLU A 95 22.35 15.08 15.43
CA GLU A 95 23.71 14.57 15.59
C GLU A 95 24.54 14.89 14.35
N LYS A 96 25.71 15.52 14.54
CA LYS A 96 26.61 15.92 13.46
C LYS A 96 27.79 14.95 13.37
N LYS A 97 27.76 14.09 12.34
CA LYS A 97 28.93 13.24 12.00
C LYS A 97 30.06 14.07 11.36
N LYS A 98 29.69 15.14 10.64
CA LYS A 98 30.59 16.13 10.09
C LYS A 98 30.27 17.51 10.69
N PRO A 99 31.07 18.00 11.65
CA PRO A 99 30.75 19.19 12.43
C PRO A 99 30.46 20.46 11.61
N GLU A 100 31.14 20.66 10.50
CA GLU A 100 31.01 21.86 9.67
C GLU A 100 29.90 21.77 8.61
N SER A 101 29.20 20.61 8.48
CA SER A 101 28.14 20.46 7.51
C SER A 101 26.86 21.19 7.94
N PRO A 102 26.12 21.79 6.99
CA PRO A 102 24.78 22.33 7.25
C PRO A 102 23.82 21.20 7.59
N PHE A 103 22.70 21.56 8.23
CA PHE A 103 21.59 20.65 8.42
C PHE A 103 20.58 20.83 7.27
N VAL A 104 20.32 19.75 6.53
CA VAL A 104 19.44 19.77 5.36
C VAL A 104 18.18 18.93 5.64
N VAL A 105 17.02 19.51 5.39
CA VAL A 105 15.72 18.84 5.48
C VAL A 105 14.90 19.05 4.19
N ASP A 106 13.95 18.16 3.97
CA ASP A 106 13.01 18.24 2.86
C ASP A 106 11.79 19.07 3.26
N THR A 107 11.25 19.81 2.29
CA THR A 107 10.01 20.57 2.40
C THR A 107 9.22 20.46 1.09
N ARG A 108 7.90 20.64 1.18
CA ARG A 108 7.04 20.83 0.00
C ARG A 108 5.96 21.86 0.32
N ASP A 109 6.06 23.02 -0.32
CA ASP A 109 5.11 24.13 -0.19
C ASP A 109 4.92 24.64 1.25
N LEU A 110 5.90 24.43 2.13
CA LEU A 110 5.89 24.96 3.49
C LEU A 110 6.35 26.43 3.49
N LYS A 111 5.62 27.27 4.20
CA LYS A 111 6.01 28.65 4.48
C LYS A 111 6.88 28.67 5.73
N ILE A 112 8.21 28.73 5.56
CA ILE A 112 9.17 28.84 6.65
C ILE A 112 9.25 30.29 7.11
N THR A 113 8.95 30.54 8.39
CA THR A 113 8.88 31.92 8.92
C THR A 113 10.10 32.27 9.76
N LYS A 114 10.70 31.30 10.43
CA LYS A 114 11.90 31.51 11.26
C LYS A 114 12.62 30.20 11.48
N VAL A 115 13.96 30.25 11.54
CA VAL A 115 14.79 29.11 11.96
C VAL A 115 15.73 29.56 13.05
N THR A 116 15.88 28.70 14.07
CA THR A 116 16.78 28.93 15.19
C THR A 116 17.57 27.66 15.52
N GLN A 117 18.75 27.81 16.10
CA GLN A 117 19.60 26.71 16.54
C GLN A 117 20.00 26.84 18.01
N SER A 118 20.39 25.74 18.62
CA SER A 118 20.85 25.70 20.00
C SER A 118 21.96 24.68 20.19
N ASN A 119 22.90 24.98 21.07
CA ASN A 119 23.98 24.07 21.45
C ASN A 119 23.65 23.25 22.74
N ASN A 120 22.54 23.56 23.40
CA ASN A 120 22.13 22.93 24.67
C ASN A 120 20.64 22.53 24.70
N GLY A 121 19.92 22.69 23.57
CA GLY A 121 18.51 22.39 23.44
C GLY A 121 17.55 23.38 24.13
N LYS A 122 18.07 24.47 24.77
CA LYS A 122 17.28 25.42 25.54
C LYS A 122 17.40 26.86 25.02
N ASP A 123 18.61 27.31 24.83
CA ASP A 123 18.90 28.70 24.40
C ASP A 123 19.01 28.73 22.88
N PHE A 124 17.95 29.19 22.23
CA PHE A 124 17.86 29.23 20.76
C PHE A 124 18.28 30.60 20.23
N GLN A 125 19.15 30.60 19.23
CA GLN A 125 19.59 31.77 18.46
C GLN A 125 19.16 31.65 17.02
N GLU A 126 19.01 32.77 16.31
CA GLU A 126 18.70 32.76 14.89
C GLU A 126 19.75 32.01 14.08
N ALA A 127 19.29 31.23 13.12
CA ALA A 127 20.11 30.52 12.16
C ALA A 127 19.78 30.97 10.73
N SER A 128 20.81 31.17 9.92
CA SER A 128 20.63 31.45 8.50
C SER A 128 20.16 30.20 7.79
N PHE A 129 19.25 30.36 6.84
CA PHE A 129 18.75 29.27 6.02
C PHE A 129 18.53 29.68 4.57
N THR A 130 18.54 28.71 3.69
CA THR A 130 18.24 28.86 2.26
C THR A 130 17.20 27.82 1.86
N LEU A 131 16.12 28.29 1.23
CA LEU A 131 15.14 27.41 0.60
C LEU A 131 15.55 27.18 -0.86
N GLY A 132 15.75 25.92 -1.24
CA GLY A 132 16.11 25.51 -2.59
C GLY A 132 14.97 25.74 -3.60
N LYS A 133 15.32 25.68 -4.88
CA LYS A 133 14.33 25.76 -5.95
C LYS A 133 13.38 24.56 -5.87
N PRO A 134 12.07 24.74 -6.12
CA PRO A 134 11.12 23.64 -6.16
C PRO A 134 11.45 22.61 -7.24
N ASP A 135 11.48 21.34 -6.85
CA ASP A 135 11.51 20.18 -7.73
C ASP A 135 10.11 19.55 -7.72
N THR A 136 9.63 19.10 -8.86
CA THR A 136 8.25 18.58 -9.01
C THR A 136 8.01 17.28 -8.25
N VAL A 137 9.05 16.47 -8.06
CA VAL A 137 8.98 15.19 -7.33
C VAL A 137 9.40 15.38 -5.87
N ARG A 138 10.56 16.00 -5.62
CA ARG A 138 11.18 16.09 -4.30
C ARG A 138 10.71 17.27 -3.45
N GLY A 139 10.08 18.30 -4.03
CA GLY A 139 9.79 19.55 -3.34
C GLY A 139 11.02 20.45 -3.26
N SER A 140 11.34 21.03 -2.10
CA SER A 140 12.49 21.95 -1.93
C SER A 140 13.37 21.51 -0.76
N SER A 141 14.69 21.64 -0.93
CA SER A 141 15.60 21.53 0.22
C SER A 141 15.49 22.78 1.11
N LEU A 142 15.54 22.59 2.42
CA LEU A 142 15.79 23.66 3.39
C LEU A 142 17.16 23.42 4.00
N THR A 143 18.13 24.19 3.57
CA THR A 143 19.53 24.14 4.06
C THR A 143 19.70 25.14 5.17
N ILE A 144 20.12 24.69 6.34
CA ILE A 144 20.25 25.49 7.56
C ILE A 144 21.72 25.50 7.99
N GLU A 145 22.29 26.70 8.03
CA GLU A 145 23.66 26.88 8.52
C GLU A 145 23.67 26.74 10.04
N THR A 146 24.35 25.72 10.52
CA THR A 146 24.43 25.41 11.94
C THR A 146 25.87 25.50 12.46
N SER A 147 26.03 26.01 13.68
CA SER A 147 27.34 25.97 14.35
C SER A 147 27.81 24.52 14.51
N LYS A 148 29.13 24.33 14.60
CA LYS A 148 29.72 22.99 14.77
C LYS A 148 29.21 22.24 16.00
N ASP A 149 28.84 22.98 17.05
CA ASP A 149 28.39 22.47 18.34
C ASP A 149 26.85 22.45 18.46
N ALA A 150 26.12 22.75 17.39
CA ALA A 150 24.66 22.73 17.41
C ALA A 150 24.13 21.33 17.71
N THR A 151 23.24 21.23 18.68
CA THR A 151 22.57 19.99 19.08
C THR A 151 21.07 20.01 18.76
N ALA A 152 20.50 21.20 18.47
CA ALA A 152 19.10 21.32 18.09
C ALA A 152 18.86 22.44 17.08
N VAL A 153 17.85 22.22 16.23
CA VAL A 153 17.34 23.20 15.27
C VAL A 153 15.83 23.28 15.38
N ARG A 154 15.28 24.48 15.51
CA ARG A 154 13.84 24.73 15.55
C ARG A 154 13.39 25.52 14.33
N ILE A 155 12.41 24.98 13.62
CA ILE A 155 11.84 25.55 12.41
C ILE A 155 10.40 25.96 12.70
N HIS A 156 10.06 27.24 12.48
CA HIS A 156 8.71 27.75 12.56
C HIS A 156 8.12 27.76 11.15
N TYR A 157 6.93 27.19 10.98
CA TYR A 157 6.36 27.01 9.66
C TYR A 157 4.83 26.99 9.66
N GLU A 158 4.28 27.06 8.45
CA GLU A 158 2.86 26.92 8.14
C GLU A 158 2.71 26.03 6.88
N THR A 159 1.75 25.13 6.88
CA THR A 159 1.45 24.29 5.71
C THR A 159 0.63 25.04 4.67
N ALA A 160 0.71 24.62 3.40
CA ALA A 160 -0.25 25.07 2.39
C ALA A 160 -1.61 24.36 2.60
N PRO A 161 -2.74 24.99 2.27
CA PRO A 161 -4.05 24.31 2.26
C PRO A 161 -4.12 23.11 1.29
N SER A 162 -3.24 23.10 0.28
CA SER A 162 -3.09 22.03 -0.72
C SER A 162 -1.97 21.05 -0.41
N ALA A 163 -1.44 21.04 0.83
CA ALA A 163 -0.38 20.12 1.24
C ALA A 163 -0.74 18.67 0.92
N SER A 164 0.15 17.99 0.18
CA SER A 164 -0.16 16.70 -0.45
C SER A 164 -0.43 15.55 0.54
N ALA A 165 0.07 15.66 1.77
CA ALA A 165 -0.24 14.70 2.84
C ALA A 165 -1.58 14.97 3.51
N LEU A 166 -2.13 16.20 3.47
CA LEU A 166 -3.26 16.60 4.29
C LEU A 166 -4.59 16.45 3.55
N GLN A 167 -5.47 15.61 4.06
CA GLN A 167 -6.82 15.47 3.56
C GLN A 167 -7.81 16.14 4.51
N TRP A 168 -8.28 17.32 4.10
CA TRP A 168 -9.29 18.10 4.80
C TRP A 168 -10.69 17.74 4.31
N LEU A 169 -11.52 17.17 5.17
CA LEU A 169 -12.87 16.73 4.84
C LEU A 169 -13.92 17.63 5.51
N THR A 170 -14.93 18.00 4.73
CA THR A 170 -16.13 18.64 5.25
C THR A 170 -16.99 17.62 6.01
N PRO A 171 -17.91 18.05 6.87
CA PRO A 171 -18.84 17.13 7.55
C PRO A 171 -19.57 16.18 6.60
N GLN A 172 -19.95 16.64 5.38
CA GLN A 172 -20.68 15.83 4.40
C GLN A 172 -19.88 14.65 3.85
N GLN A 173 -18.55 14.69 3.96
CA GLN A 173 -17.62 13.65 3.49
C GLN A 173 -17.28 12.62 4.57
N THR A 174 -17.76 12.81 5.79
CA THR A 174 -17.56 11.88 6.92
C THR A 174 -18.75 10.91 7.06
N ALA A 175 -18.60 9.86 7.87
CA ALA A 175 -19.65 8.87 8.05
C ALA A 175 -20.89 9.45 8.76
N ASP A 176 -20.67 10.22 9.81
CA ASP A 176 -21.75 10.82 10.63
C ASP A 176 -22.29 12.13 10.06
N LYS A 177 -21.58 12.77 9.13
CA LYS A 177 -21.94 14.03 8.48
C LYS A 177 -22.18 15.20 9.44
N LYS A 178 -21.50 15.20 10.60
CA LYS A 178 -21.68 16.18 11.68
C LYS A 178 -20.48 17.10 11.86
N GLN A 179 -19.28 16.52 11.90
CA GLN A 179 -18.04 17.22 12.18
C GLN A 179 -17.05 17.07 11.01
N PRO A 180 -16.13 18.02 10.80
CA PRO A 180 -15.08 17.88 9.81
C PRO A 180 -14.08 16.81 10.25
N PHE A 181 -13.23 16.38 9.31
CA PHE A 181 -12.18 15.41 9.55
C PHE A 181 -10.88 15.82 8.86
N LEU A 182 -9.75 15.56 9.49
CA LEU A 182 -8.43 15.65 8.91
C LEU A 182 -7.72 14.32 9.09
N PHE A 183 -7.07 13.81 8.05
CA PHE A 183 -6.07 12.76 8.18
C PHE A 183 -4.86 13.05 7.29
N THR A 184 -3.73 12.46 7.65
CA THR A 184 -2.50 12.53 6.86
C THR A 184 -2.29 11.25 6.06
N GLN A 185 -1.57 11.36 4.94
CA GLN A 185 -0.95 10.24 4.23
C GLN A 185 0.49 10.64 3.89
N SER A 186 1.44 10.18 4.69
CA SER A 186 2.84 10.60 4.58
C SER A 186 3.67 9.76 3.61
N GLN A 187 3.29 8.50 3.38
CA GLN A 187 3.93 7.61 2.39
C GLN A 187 3.58 8.06 0.95
N SER A 188 4.53 8.09 0.02
CA SER A 188 5.93 7.71 0.16
C SER A 188 6.80 8.86 0.70
N ILE A 189 6.70 10.07 0.12
CA ILE A 189 7.52 11.26 0.43
C ILE A 189 6.63 12.51 0.65
N HIS A 190 5.51 12.34 1.32
CA HIS A 190 4.56 13.43 1.59
C HIS A 190 4.67 14.01 2.99
N ALA A 191 5.43 13.39 3.91
CA ALA A 191 5.66 13.93 5.26
C ALA A 191 6.21 15.36 5.19
N ARG A 192 7.11 15.65 4.26
CA ARG A 192 7.68 16.97 3.96
C ARG A 192 6.68 18.07 3.59
N SER A 193 5.43 17.70 3.26
CA SER A 193 4.39 18.68 2.93
C SER A 193 3.66 19.23 4.16
N TRP A 194 3.86 18.61 5.33
CA TRP A 194 3.24 19.06 6.57
C TRP A 194 4.20 19.19 7.76
N VAL A 195 5.40 18.60 7.67
CA VAL A 195 6.49 18.79 8.62
C VAL A 195 7.79 18.96 7.84
N PRO A 196 8.60 20.02 8.09
CA PRO A 196 9.94 20.11 7.52
C PRO A 196 10.85 19.09 8.24
N LEU A 197 11.30 18.03 7.53
CA LEU A 197 12.09 16.94 8.12
C LEU A 197 12.94 16.23 7.07
N GLN A 198 13.80 15.32 7.49
CA GLN A 198 14.60 14.46 6.59
C GLN A 198 13.70 13.30 6.10
N ASP A 199 12.94 13.52 5.02
CA ASP A 199 11.88 12.63 4.54
C ASP A 199 12.42 11.47 3.69
N THR A 200 13.17 10.58 4.32
CA THR A 200 13.73 9.37 3.72
C THR A 200 13.58 8.19 4.68
N PRO A 201 13.28 6.98 4.19
CA PRO A 201 13.16 5.79 5.05
C PRO A 201 14.48 5.41 5.76
N SER A 202 15.61 5.94 5.31
CA SER A 202 16.92 5.69 5.93
C SER A 202 17.10 6.40 7.29
N VAL A 203 16.31 7.44 7.55
CA VAL A 203 16.31 8.18 8.84
C VAL A 203 15.22 7.64 9.73
N ARG A 204 15.54 7.41 11.00
CA ARG A 204 14.58 6.96 12.02
C ARG A 204 14.62 7.89 13.21
N ILE A 205 13.45 8.36 13.61
CA ILE A 205 13.28 9.36 14.67
C ILE A 205 12.33 8.87 15.76
N THR A 206 12.61 9.17 17.00
CA THR A 206 11.59 9.24 18.07
C THR A 206 10.92 10.61 18.01
N TYR A 207 9.69 10.74 18.56
CA TYR A 207 9.11 12.07 18.63
C TYR A 207 8.18 12.27 19.82
N ASP A 208 8.06 13.53 20.24
CA ASP A 208 7.03 14.05 21.12
C ASP A 208 6.23 15.12 20.35
N ALA A 209 4.91 15.19 20.56
CA ALA A 209 4.10 16.20 19.90
C ALA A 209 3.06 16.80 20.85
N LYS A 210 2.79 18.10 20.68
CA LYS A 210 1.62 18.78 21.20
C LYS A 210 0.79 19.23 20.00
N VAL A 211 -0.52 18.91 20.03
CA VAL A 211 -1.43 19.25 18.95
C VAL A 211 -2.67 19.91 19.54
N THR A 212 -2.97 21.10 19.06
CA THR A 212 -4.18 21.85 19.41
C THR A 212 -5.17 21.73 18.27
N VAL A 213 -6.40 21.31 18.58
CA VAL A 213 -7.50 21.14 17.62
C VAL A 213 -8.79 21.73 18.21
N PRO A 214 -9.88 21.90 17.42
CA PRO A 214 -11.19 22.25 17.97
C PRO A 214 -11.60 21.29 19.12
N LYS A 215 -12.06 21.84 20.23
CA LYS A 215 -12.31 21.14 21.51
C LYS A 215 -13.24 19.91 21.41
N ASP A 216 -14.12 19.89 20.41
CA ASP A 216 -15.09 18.80 20.18
C ASP A 216 -14.53 17.67 19.30
N LEU A 217 -13.25 17.76 18.90
CA LEU A 217 -12.56 16.78 18.07
C LEU A 217 -11.45 16.07 18.85
N LEU A 218 -11.28 14.79 18.55
CA LEU A 218 -10.19 13.97 19.08
C LEU A 218 -9.03 13.98 18.08
N ALA A 219 -7.82 14.28 18.57
CA ALA A 219 -6.59 14.11 17.79
C ALA A 219 -5.91 12.80 18.14
N LEU A 220 -5.37 12.11 17.13
CA LEU A 220 -4.61 10.86 17.23
C LEU A 220 -3.37 10.95 16.36
N MET A 221 -2.27 10.33 16.81
CA MET A 221 -1.01 10.23 16.05
C MET A 221 -0.46 8.80 16.07
N SER A 222 0.54 8.51 15.24
CA SER A 222 1.34 7.28 15.32
C SER A 222 2.19 7.24 16.60
N ALA A 223 1.54 7.24 17.77
CA ALA A 223 2.13 7.40 19.11
C ALA A 223 1.24 6.80 20.20
N GLU A 224 1.53 7.12 21.47
CA GLU A 224 0.58 6.90 22.57
C GLU A 224 -0.64 7.79 22.37
N ASN A 225 -1.84 7.19 22.29
CA ASN A 225 -3.07 7.90 21.95
C ASN A 225 -4.05 8.03 23.11
N PRO A 226 -4.74 9.18 23.24
CA PRO A 226 -5.86 9.34 24.14
C PRO A 226 -7.09 8.56 23.66
N GLN A 227 -7.88 8.01 24.59
CA GLN A 227 -9.12 7.30 24.29
C GLN A 227 -10.38 8.17 24.42
N LYS A 228 -10.22 9.42 24.84
CA LYS A 228 -11.31 10.38 25.10
C LYS A 228 -10.89 11.79 24.75
N LEU A 229 -11.87 12.65 24.51
CA LEU A 229 -11.66 14.09 24.33
C LEU A 229 -10.95 14.70 25.55
N SER A 230 -10.01 15.62 25.30
CA SER A 230 -9.29 16.39 26.34
C SER A 230 -10.18 17.42 27.04
N GLY A 231 -11.21 17.90 26.35
CA GLY A 231 -12.10 18.96 26.82
C GLY A 231 -11.64 20.37 26.47
N ASP A 232 -10.37 20.61 26.28
CA ASP A 232 -9.79 21.89 25.84
C ASP A 232 -9.25 21.86 24.41
N GLY A 233 -9.20 20.69 23.77
CA GLY A 233 -8.68 20.51 22.42
C GLY A 233 -7.15 20.34 22.36
N ALA A 234 -6.46 20.31 23.49
CA ALA A 234 -5.02 20.11 23.55
C ALA A 234 -4.66 18.64 23.83
N TYR A 235 -3.76 18.08 23.02
CA TYR A 235 -3.32 16.70 23.11
C TYR A 235 -1.80 16.61 23.12
N SER A 236 -1.25 15.66 23.88
CA SER A 236 0.17 15.37 23.92
C SER A 236 0.42 13.93 23.49
N PHE A 237 1.42 13.73 22.66
CA PHE A 237 1.78 12.45 22.08
C PHE A 237 3.24 12.12 22.35
N LYS A 238 3.53 10.83 22.46
CA LYS A 238 4.90 10.34 22.64
C LYS A 238 5.11 9.05 21.85
N MET A 239 6.12 9.05 21.00
CA MET A 239 6.59 7.88 20.25
C MET A 239 8.02 7.57 20.67
N LYS A 240 8.17 6.55 21.52
CA LYS A 240 9.46 6.14 22.11
C LYS A 240 10.30 5.29 21.17
N GLN A 241 9.65 4.55 20.29
CA GLN A 241 10.29 3.72 19.28
C GLN A 241 10.64 4.59 18.06
N ALA A 242 11.85 4.43 17.55
CA ALA A 242 12.28 5.18 16.38
C ALA A 242 11.59 4.68 15.11
N ILE A 243 10.94 5.57 14.38
CA ILE A 243 10.19 5.29 13.14
C ILE A 243 10.75 6.11 11.97
N PRO A 244 10.64 5.62 10.73
CA PRO A 244 10.91 6.44 9.55
C PRO A 244 9.83 7.52 9.38
N PRO A 245 10.16 8.67 8.74
CA PRO A 245 9.26 9.81 8.61
C PRO A 245 7.93 9.52 7.91
N TYR A 246 7.90 8.62 6.94
CA TYR A 246 6.68 8.27 6.21
C TYR A 246 5.60 7.62 7.11
N LEU A 247 5.97 7.17 8.31
CA LEU A 247 5.06 6.62 9.33
C LEU A 247 4.56 7.68 10.33
N LEU A 248 4.99 8.94 10.20
CA LEU A 248 4.44 10.02 11.00
C LEU A 248 3.02 10.33 10.52
N ALA A 249 2.03 10.17 11.41
CA ALA A 249 0.63 10.31 11.08
C ALA A 249 -0.13 11.17 12.09
N LEU A 250 -1.15 11.87 11.59
CA LEU A 250 -2.12 12.65 12.37
C LEU A 250 -3.53 12.38 11.83
N ALA A 251 -4.48 12.16 12.73
CA ALA A 251 -5.91 12.14 12.40
C ALA A 251 -6.68 12.98 13.43
N VAL A 252 -7.64 13.77 12.96
CA VAL A 252 -8.48 14.63 13.82
C VAL A 252 -9.93 14.51 13.36
N GLY A 253 -10.84 14.11 14.28
CA GLY A 253 -12.25 13.94 13.94
C GLY A 253 -13.14 13.68 15.15
N ASP A 254 -14.45 13.53 14.91
CA ASP A 254 -15.41 13.08 15.92
C ASP A 254 -15.30 11.58 16.13
N LEU A 255 -14.35 11.17 16.95
CA LEU A 255 -13.94 9.78 17.12
C LEU A 255 -14.35 9.21 18.47
N ARG A 256 -14.63 7.91 18.50
CA ARG A 256 -14.86 7.10 19.69
C ARG A 256 -13.90 5.94 19.70
N PHE A 257 -13.61 5.41 20.87
CA PHE A 257 -12.73 4.26 21.09
C PHE A 257 -13.48 3.06 21.62
N GLU A 258 -13.20 1.87 21.07
CA GLU A 258 -13.62 0.57 21.59
C GLU A 258 -12.42 -0.36 21.74
N PRO A 259 -12.24 -1.02 22.90
CA PRO A 259 -11.17 -2.00 23.07
C PRO A 259 -11.48 -3.29 22.27
N LEU A 260 -10.44 -3.87 21.66
CA LEU A 260 -10.48 -5.17 20.97
C LEU A 260 -9.74 -6.27 21.75
N GLY A 261 -9.00 -5.88 22.78
CA GLY A 261 -8.20 -6.78 23.62
C GLY A 261 -7.38 -5.99 24.63
N LYS A 262 -6.32 -6.60 25.13
CA LYS A 262 -5.42 -5.93 26.10
C LYS A 262 -4.57 -4.85 25.42
N ARG A 263 -4.08 -5.13 24.21
CA ARG A 263 -3.14 -4.28 23.47
C ARG A 263 -3.76 -3.67 22.22
N ALA A 264 -4.96 -4.10 21.82
CA ALA A 264 -5.63 -3.64 20.62
C ALA A 264 -6.88 -2.83 20.94
N GLY A 265 -7.19 -1.88 20.06
CA GLY A 265 -8.41 -1.08 20.10
C GLY A 265 -8.76 -0.53 18.73
N VAL A 266 -9.95 0.04 18.60
CA VAL A 266 -10.38 0.70 17.37
C VAL A 266 -10.97 2.07 17.67
N TYR A 267 -10.61 3.03 16.81
CA TYR A 267 -11.20 4.37 16.74
C TYR A 267 -12.04 4.47 15.48
N ALA A 268 -13.21 5.05 15.60
CA ALA A 268 -14.07 5.36 14.45
C ALA A 268 -15.09 6.44 14.81
N GLU A 269 -15.77 6.98 13.82
CA GLU A 269 -16.91 7.86 14.04
C GLU A 269 -18.07 7.11 14.74
N PRO A 270 -18.92 7.82 15.51
CA PRO A 270 -19.95 7.20 16.36
C PRO A 270 -20.86 6.19 15.66
N SER A 271 -21.25 6.43 14.39
CA SER A 271 -22.18 5.56 13.67
C SER A 271 -21.59 4.22 13.26
N ILE A 272 -20.26 4.11 13.14
CA ILE A 272 -19.58 2.91 12.62
C ILE A 272 -18.72 2.18 13.65
N ILE A 273 -18.46 2.77 14.82
CA ILE A 273 -17.54 2.21 15.83
C ILE A 273 -17.90 0.79 16.27
N LYS A 274 -19.19 0.50 16.51
CA LYS A 274 -19.61 -0.84 16.93
C LYS A 274 -19.46 -1.88 15.82
N LYS A 275 -19.71 -1.48 14.56
CA LYS A 275 -19.49 -2.34 13.40
C LYS A 275 -17.99 -2.63 13.24
N ALA A 276 -17.14 -1.61 13.37
CA ALA A 276 -15.69 -1.76 13.29
C ALA A 276 -15.14 -2.67 14.41
N ALA A 277 -15.59 -2.46 15.66
CA ALA A 277 -15.17 -3.30 16.79
C ALA A 277 -15.55 -4.78 16.58
N LYS A 278 -16.74 -5.06 16.00
CA LYS A 278 -17.17 -6.43 15.69
C LYS A 278 -16.35 -7.05 14.57
N GLU A 279 -16.07 -6.29 13.50
CA GLU A 279 -15.28 -6.76 12.37
C GLU A 279 -13.85 -7.11 12.78
N PHE A 280 -13.22 -6.30 13.65
CA PHE A 280 -11.83 -6.43 14.04
C PHE A 280 -11.59 -7.17 15.35
N GLU A 281 -12.58 -7.87 15.91
CA GLU A 281 -12.50 -8.52 17.22
C GLU A 281 -11.38 -9.57 17.34
N ASP A 282 -10.85 -10.09 16.23
CA ASP A 282 -9.75 -11.08 16.22
C ASP A 282 -8.33 -10.46 16.24
N THR A 283 -8.19 -9.14 16.26
CA THR A 283 -6.89 -8.43 16.19
C THR A 283 -5.91 -8.88 17.27
N GLU A 284 -6.34 -9.04 18.52
CA GLU A 284 -5.45 -9.50 19.62
C GLU A 284 -4.95 -10.95 19.38
N LYS A 285 -5.76 -11.80 18.73
CA LYS A 285 -5.35 -13.15 18.35
C LYS A 285 -4.31 -13.12 17.23
N MET A 286 -4.45 -12.19 16.28
CA MET A 286 -3.47 -11.99 15.21
C MET A 286 -2.11 -11.57 15.80
N ILE A 287 -2.09 -10.62 16.74
CA ILE A 287 -0.85 -10.23 17.44
C ILE A 287 -0.19 -11.45 18.09
N THR A 288 -0.96 -12.23 18.86
CA THR A 288 -0.45 -13.41 19.57
C THR A 288 0.09 -14.48 18.61
N ALA A 289 -0.59 -14.71 17.50
CA ALA A 289 -0.14 -15.66 16.47
C ALA A 289 1.18 -15.21 15.83
N THR A 290 1.30 -13.93 15.48
CA THR A 290 2.50 -13.38 14.86
C THR A 290 3.70 -13.37 15.82
N GLU A 291 3.46 -13.08 17.10
CA GLU A 291 4.51 -13.19 18.13
C GLU A 291 5.04 -14.62 18.25
N GLY A 292 4.18 -15.63 18.14
CA GLY A 292 4.57 -17.02 18.14
C GLY A 292 5.44 -17.43 16.93
N LEU A 293 5.28 -16.74 15.80
CA LEU A 293 6.04 -17.00 14.57
C LEU A 293 7.36 -16.23 14.51
N TYR A 294 7.34 -14.93 14.83
CA TYR A 294 8.43 -14.00 14.47
C TYR A 294 9.00 -13.20 15.63
N GLY A 295 8.55 -13.44 16.85
CA GLY A 295 9.06 -12.77 18.04
C GLY A 295 8.15 -11.63 18.54
N PRO A 296 8.52 -10.96 19.64
CA PRO A 296 7.62 -10.09 20.37
C PRO A 296 7.16 -8.86 19.58
N TYR A 297 5.91 -8.47 19.77
CA TYR A 297 5.36 -7.20 19.32
C TYR A 297 5.92 -6.05 20.18
N VAL A 298 6.76 -5.19 19.60
CA VAL A 298 7.57 -4.20 20.35
C VAL A 298 6.92 -2.80 20.45
N TRP A 299 5.74 -2.62 19.86
CA TRP A 299 5.09 -1.31 19.72
C TRP A 299 4.10 -1.00 20.87
N GLU A 300 4.02 -1.84 21.90
CA GLU A 300 3.14 -1.76 23.08
C GLU A 300 1.65 -1.92 22.76
N ARG A 301 1.05 -1.04 21.94
CA ARG A 301 -0.35 -1.09 21.50
C ARG A 301 -0.46 -1.14 19.98
N TYR A 302 -1.49 -1.84 19.52
CA TYR A 302 -1.92 -1.87 18.12
C TYR A 302 -3.36 -1.35 18.05
N ASP A 303 -3.52 -0.07 17.77
CA ASP A 303 -4.85 0.51 17.60
C ASP A 303 -5.10 0.76 16.10
N ILE A 304 -6.37 0.65 15.70
CA ILE A 304 -6.82 0.85 14.32
C ILE A 304 -7.73 2.08 14.31
N ILE A 305 -7.60 2.94 13.32
CA ILE A 305 -8.62 3.96 13.05
C ILE A 305 -9.29 3.68 11.73
N VAL A 306 -10.63 3.64 11.73
CA VAL A 306 -11.42 3.60 10.50
C VAL A 306 -11.59 5.01 10.00
N LEU A 307 -10.96 5.31 8.87
CA LEU A 307 -10.99 6.62 8.23
C LEU A 307 -12.27 6.84 7.42
N PRO A 308 -12.57 8.09 7.05
CA PRO A 308 -13.63 8.38 6.09
C PRO A 308 -13.42 7.74 4.71
N PRO A 309 -14.49 7.57 3.91
CA PRO A 309 -14.44 6.84 2.63
C PRO A 309 -13.53 7.43 1.54
N SER A 310 -13.00 8.64 1.73
CA SER A 310 -12.05 9.28 0.81
C SER A 310 -10.62 8.74 0.92
N PHE A 311 -10.31 7.91 1.92
CA PHE A 311 -8.98 7.33 2.09
C PHE A 311 -8.58 6.51 0.84
N PRO A 312 -7.40 6.80 0.23
CA PRO A 312 -7.07 6.30 -1.11
C PRO A 312 -6.63 4.83 -1.15
N PHE A 313 -6.17 4.29 -0.01
CA PHE A 313 -5.64 2.94 0.12
C PHE A 313 -6.57 1.99 0.88
N GLY A 314 -6.12 0.76 1.09
CA GLY A 314 -6.76 -0.22 1.97
C GLY A 314 -6.47 0.11 3.43
N GLY A 315 -5.20 0.20 3.75
CA GLY A 315 -4.67 0.57 5.06
C GLY A 315 -3.42 1.43 4.94
N MET A 316 -2.85 1.74 6.11
CA MET A 316 -1.54 2.36 6.27
C MET A 316 -0.98 1.95 7.62
N GLU A 317 0.22 1.44 7.62
CA GLU A 317 0.90 0.76 8.71
C GLU A 317 1.45 1.69 9.82
N ASN A 318 0.90 2.87 10.02
CA ASN A 318 1.39 3.79 11.04
C ASN A 318 1.48 3.10 12.42
N PRO A 319 2.68 3.00 13.04
CA PRO A 319 2.83 2.28 14.29
C PRO A 319 1.91 2.82 15.38
N ARG A 320 1.26 1.91 16.14
CA ARG A 320 0.32 2.22 17.22
C ARG A 320 -1.01 2.88 16.74
N LEU A 321 -1.17 3.18 15.44
CA LEU A 321 -2.38 3.74 14.86
C LEU A 321 -2.51 3.37 13.38
N THR A 322 -2.80 2.12 13.10
CA THR A 322 -3.09 1.66 11.73
C THR A 322 -4.29 2.41 11.16
N PHE A 323 -4.13 2.98 9.98
CA PHE A 323 -5.25 3.56 9.23
C PHE A 323 -5.93 2.47 8.41
N ALA A 324 -7.25 2.44 8.43
CA ALA A 324 -8.05 1.46 7.68
C ALA A 324 -9.20 2.12 6.94
N THR A 325 -9.43 1.70 5.69
CA THR A 325 -10.59 2.13 4.92
C THR A 325 -11.88 1.55 5.50
N PRO A 326 -13.01 2.28 5.51
CA PRO A 326 -14.30 1.73 5.93
C PRO A 326 -14.83 0.65 4.99
N THR A 327 -14.24 0.51 3.79
CA THR A 327 -14.69 -0.47 2.79
C THR A 327 -14.40 -1.92 3.17
N ILE A 328 -13.57 -2.15 4.19
CA ILE A 328 -13.30 -3.50 4.73
C ILE A 328 -14.32 -3.96 5.77
N LEU A 329 -15.22 -3.09 6.21
CA LEU A 329 -16.30 -3.45 7.13
C LEU A 329 -17.39 -4.24 6.39
N ALA A 330 -17.06 -5.45 5.93
CA ALA A 330 -17.95 -6.31 5.14
C ALA A 330 -19.05 -6.95 6.00
N GLY A 331 -18.80 -7.18 7.28
CA GLY A 331 -19.72 -7.80 8.23
C GLY A 331 -19.58 -9.31 8.34
N ASP A 332 -18.67 -9.93 7.59
CA ASP A 332 -18.39 -11.36 7.55
C ASP A 332 -16.93 -11.71 7.84
N LYS A 333 -16.12 -10.71 8.20
CA LYS A 333 -14.68 -10.81 8.46
C LYS A 333 -13.83 -11.33 7.28
N SER A 334 -14.38 -11.43 6.08
CA SER A 334 -13.63 -11.95 4.93
C SER A 334 -12.56 -10.98 4.40
N LEU A 335 -12.59 -9.71 4.83
CA LEU A 335 -11.63 -8.67 4.44
C LEU A 335 -10.65 -8.29 5.57
N VAL A 336 -10.62 -9.05 6.68
CA VAL A 336 -9.69 -8.79 7.78
C VAL A 336 -8.24 -9.19 7.48
N SER A 337 -7.99 -9.80 6.32
CA SER A 337 -6.64 -9.96 5.78
C SER A 337 -5.91 -8.62 5.69
N LEU A 338 -6.62 -7.52 5.41
CA LEU A 338 -6.03 -6.19 5.50
C LEU A 338 -5.50 -5.88 6.92
N VAL A 339 -6.25 -6.20 7.97
CA VAL A 339 -5.78 -5.99 9.36
C VAL A 339 -4.55 -6.86 9.64
N ALA A 340 -4.53 -8.09 9.12
CA ALA A 340 -3.35 -8.95 9.23
C ALA A 340 -2.14 -8.39 8.47
N HIS A 341 -2.36 -7.78 7.30
CA HIS A 341 -1.34 -7.08 6.51
C HIS A 341 -0.75 -5.90 7.29
N GLU A 342 -1.60 -4.98 7.73
CA GLU A 342 -1.14 -3.80 8.48
C GLU A 342 -0.49 -4.17 9.82
N LEU A 343 -0.93 -5.24 10.46
CA LEU A 343 -0.28 -5.78 11.65
C LEU A 343 1.10 -6.39 11.33
N ALA A 344 1.22 -7.10 10.20
CA ALA A 344 2.47 -7.73 9.76
C ALA A 344 3.58 -6.68 9.55
N HIS A 345 3.20 -5.47 9.15
CA HIS A 345 4.12 -4.33 9.08
C HIS A 345 4.82 -4.01 10.41
N SER A 346 4.27 -4.43 11.54
CA SER A 346 4.93 -4.26 12.84
C SER A 346 6.28 -5.00 12.92
N TRP A 347 6.54 -5.97 12.04
CA TRP A 347 7.83 -6.66 11.87
C TRP A 347 8.51 -6.24 10.56
N SER A 348 7.78 -6.18 9.45
CA SER A 348 8.29 -5.77 8.14
C SER A 348 7.77 -4.37 7.78
N GLY A 349 8.65 -3.46 7.41
CA GLY A 349 8.30 -2.04 7.16
C GLY A 349 8.55 -1.16 8.38
N ASN A 350 7.99 -1.46 9.54
CA ASN A 350 8.13 -0.64 10.74
C ASN A 350 9.36 -1.00 11.57
N LEU A 351 9.54 -2.28 11.92
CA LEU A 351 10.69 -2.73 12.71
C LEU A 351 11.94 -2.82 11.83
N VAL A 352 11.84 -3.50 10.71
CA VAL A 352 12.86 -3.55 9.67
C VAL A 352 12.33 -2.82 8.45
N THR A 353 12.95 -1.69 8.10
CA THR A 353 12.48 -0.78 7.06
C THR A 353 13.37 -0.89 5.81
N ASN A 354 12.82 -0.71 4.62
CA ASN A 354 13.58 -0.47 3.39
C ASN A 354 14.36 0.85 3.50
N ALA A 355 15.64 0.86 3.14
CA ALA A 355 16.48 2.05 3.27
C ALA A 355 16.18 3.11 2.19
N THR A 356 15.72 2.67 1.03
CA THR A 356 15.29 3.54 -0.08
C THR A 356 13.99 3.01 -0.69
N TRP A 357 13.31 3.83 -1.48
CA TRP A 357 12.10 3.39 -2.18
C TRP A 357 12.37 2.35 -3.28
N ARG A 358 13.59 2.22 -3.75
CA ARG A 358 14.02 1.13 -4.66
C ARG A 358 13.94 -0.25 -4.00
N ASP A 359 14.03 -0.28 -2.67
CA ASP A 359 14.01 -1.48 -1.84
C ASP A 359 12.61 -1.78 -1.27
N PHE A 360 11.55 -1.15 -1.80
CA PHE A 360 10.19 -1.19 -1.24
C PHE A 360 9.62 -2.61 -1.08
N TRP A 361 10.05 -3.57 -1.91
CA TRP A 361 9.68 -4.96 -1.77
C TRP A 361 10.12 -5.61 -0.44
N LEU A 362 11.18 -5.09 0.20
CA LEU A 362 11.62 -5.52 1.54
C LEU A 362 10.59 -5.16 2.62
N ASN A 363 9.78 -4.14 2.38
CA ASN A 363 8.64 -3.79 3.18
C ASN A 363 7.45 -4.69 2.81
N GLU A 364 6.91 -4.55 1.63
CA GLU A 364 5.60 -5.10 1.23
C GLU A 364 5.62 -6.61 0.95
N GLY A 365 6.67 -7.12 0.34
CA GLY A 365 6.77 -8.55 0.03
C GLY A 365 6.85 -9.43 1.27
N PHE A 366 7.62 -8.98 2.27
CA PHE A 366 7.67 -9.65 3.57
C PHE A 366 6.35 -9.53 4.31
N THR A 367 5.73 -8.36 4.28
CA THR A 367 4.44 -8.11 4.91
C THR A 367 3.35 -8.99 4.32
N THR A 368 3.25 -9.07 2.99
CA THR A 368 2.29 -9.94 2.29
C THR A 368 2.53 -11.42 2.64
N TYR A 369 3.78 -11.86 2.72
CA TYR A 369 4.10 -13.22 3.15
C TYR A 369 3.67 -13.47 4.61
N VAL A 370 3.99 -12.56 5.53
CA VAL A 370 3.61 -12.66 6.96
C VAL A 370 2.09 -12.59 7.13
N GLU A 371 1.39 -11.74 6.38
CA GLU A 371 -0.07 -11.70 6.32
C GLU A 371 -0.66 -13.09 6.05
N ARG A 372 -0.18 -13.78 4.98
CA ARG A 372 -0.63 -15.14 4.63
C ARG A 372 -0.35 -16.14 5.75
N ARG A 373 0.75 -15.99 6.50
CA ARG A 373 1.09 -16.83 7.66
C ARG A 373 0.17 -16.57 8.86
N ILE A 374 -0.26 -15.32 9.07
CA ILE A 374 -1.28 -14.96 10.07
C ILE A 374 -2.62 -15.58 9.69
N GLN A 375 -3.02 -15.45 8.43
CA GLN A 375 -4.26 -16.03 7.90
C GLN A 375 -4.26 -17.56 8.06
N GLU A 376 -3.16 -18.22 7.73
CA GLU A 376 -3.00 -19.67 7.93
C GLU A 376 -3.17 -20.08 9.41
N ALA A 377 -2.57 -19.33 10.32
CA ALA A 377 -2.61 -19.64 11.75
C ALA A 377 -4.01 -19.47 12.37
N LEU A 378 -4.80 -18.50 11.89
CA LEU A 378 -6.11 -18.20 12.46
C LEU A 378 -7.27 -18.85 11.70
N TYR A 379 -7.18 -18.93 10.39
CA TYR A 379 -8.30 -19.32 9.53
C TYR A 379 -8.02 -20.58 8.70
N GLY A 380 -6.81 -21.13 8.82
CA GLY A 380 -6.40 -22.38 8.19
C GLY A 380 -5.72 -22.23 6.84
N ALA A 381 -5.01 -23.28 6.43
CA ALA A 381 -4.18 -23.29 5.23
C ALA A 381 -4.98 -23.06 3.94
N GLN A 382 -6.21 -23.54 3.85
CA GLN A 382 -7.06 -23.39 2.67
C GLN A 382 -7.39 -21.91 2.40
N GLN A 383 -7.71 -21.15 3.46
CA GLN A 383 -7.98 -19.71 3.35
C GLN A 383 -6.73 -18.95 2.88
N ALA A 384 -5.59 -19.20 3.50
CA ALA A 384 -4.33 -18.54 3.15
C ALA A 384 -3.89 -18.86 1.70
N GLU A 385 -4.08 -20.11 1.26
CA GLU A 385 -3.74 -20.54 -0.10
C GLU A 385 -4.69 -19.94 -1.13
N MET A 386 -5.98 -19.81 -0.80
CA MET A 386 -6.97 -19.13 -1.65
C MET A 386 -6.60 -17.65 -1.85
N GLU A 387 -6.27 -16.93 -0.77
CA GLU A 387 -5.84 -15.52 -0.85
C GLU A 387 -4.54 -15.38 -1.64
N SER A 388 -3.58 -16.30 -1.45
CA SER A 388 -2.34 -16.34 -2.24
C SER A 388 -2.61 -16.55 -3.74
N LEU A 389 -3.59 -17.41 -4.10
CA LEU A 389 -3.97 -17.62 -5.49
C LEU A 389 -4.66 -16.39 -6.10
N ILE A 390 -5.49 -15.71 -5.32
CA ILE A 390 -6.14 -14.46 -5.77
C ILE A 390 -5.08 -13.39 -6.03
N GLY A 391 -4.17 -13.15 -5.09
CA GLY A 391 -3.09 -12.19 -5.25
C GLY A 391 -2.17 -12.51 -6.44
N PHE A 392 -1.84 -13.79 -6.63
CA PHE A 392 -1.07 -14.23 -7.79
C PHE A 392 -1.79 -13.93 -9.12
N ARG A 393 -3.11 -14.20 -9.22
CA ARG A 393 -3.90 -13.90 -10.43
C ARG A 393 -3.96 -12.38 -10.69
N GLU A 394 -4.12 -11.57 -9.65
CA GLU A 394 -4.07 -10.11 -9.78
C GLU A 394 -2.70 -9.63 -10.28
N LEU A 395 -1.60 -10.20 -9.78
CA LEU A 395 -0.25 -9.93 -10.27
C LEU A 395 -0.06 -10.33 -11.74
N GLU A 396 -0.57 -11.51 -12.17
CA GLU A 396 -0.46 -11.95 -13.57
C GLU A 396 -1.14 -10.97 -14.54
N GLU A 397 -2.29 -10.42 -14.18
CA GLU A 397 -2.97 -9.42 -14.99
C GLU A 397 -2.20 -8.09 -15.01
N GLU A 398 -1.71 -7.65 -13.85
CA GLU A 398 -0.96 -6.38 -13.74
C GLU A 398 0.35 -6.43 -14.51
N LEU A 399 1.07 -7.57 -14.51
CA LEU A 399 2.32 -7.74 -15.27
C LEU A 399 2.12 -7.60 -16.79
N LYS A 400 0.92 -7.82 -17.32
CA LYS A 400 0.62 -7.61 -18.75
C LYS A 400 0.53 -6.12 -19.12
N GLU A 401 0.24 -5.26 -18.13
CA GLU A 401 0.03 -3.83 -18.34
C GLU A 401 1.24 -2.97 -17.94
N LEU A 402 2.03 -3.44 -16.97
CA LEU A 402 3.17 -2.70 -16.44
C LEU A 402 4.36 -2.69 -17.42
N PRO A 403 5.07 -1.56 -17.55
CA PRO A 403 6.36 -1.52 -18.23
C PRO A 403 7.35 -2.54 -17.63
N GLU A 404 8.19 -3.16 -18.45
CA GLU A 404 9.16 -4.16 -17.99
C GLU A 404 10.06 -3.64 -16.85
N ALA A 405 10.46 -2.37 -16.89
CA ALA A 405 11.27 -1.74 -15.86
C ALA A 405 10.59 -1.68 -14.48
N GLN A 406 9.26 -1.72 -14.41
CA GLN A 406 8.49 -1.71 -13.17
C GLN A 406 8.13 -3.11 -12.67
N GLN A 407 8.56 -4.17 -13.33
CA GLN A 407 8.24 -5.56 -12.99
C GLN A 407 9.32 -6.25 -12.13
N ALA A 408 10.44 -5.60 -11.87
CA ALA A 408 11.49 -6.09 -10.98
C ALA A 408 11.13 -5.82 -9.50
N LEU A 409 11.69 -6.60 -8.57
CA LEU A 409 11.57 -6.30 -7.13
C LEU A 409 12.48 -5.13 -6.75
N PHE A 410 13.71 -5.11 -7.25
CA PHE A 410 14.62 -3.98 -7.09
C PHE A 410 14.52 -3.07 -8.32
N ILE A 411 13.99 -1.87 -8.14
CA ILE A 411 13.66 -0.95 -9.24
C ILE A 411 14.57 0.29 -9.20
N GLU A 412 15.25 0.56 -10.30
CA GLU A 412 16.04 1.78 -10.51
C GLU A 412 15.23 2.79 -11.33
N VAL A 413 14.26 3.45 -10.72
CA VAL A 413 13.47 4.53 -11.35
C VAL A 413 13.66 5.80 -10.52
N ASP A 414 14.34 6.81 -11.09
CA ASP A 414 14.72 8.03 -10.37
C ASP A 414 13.95 9.29 -10.82
N ASP A 415 13.30 9.24 -11.98
CA ASP A 415 12.71 10.44 -12.62
C ASP A 415 11.21 10.63 -12.30
N GLU A 416 10.56 9.64 -11.69
CA GLU A 416 9.15 9.67 -11.32
C GLU A 416 8.95 9.66 -9.80
N SER A 417 7.76 10.05 -9.33
CA SER A 417 7.40 9.92 -7.92
C SER A 417 7.52 8.47 -7.44
N PRO A 418 8.05 8.20 -6.24
CA PRO A 418 8.07 6.85 -5.69
C PRO A 418 6.67 6.25 -5.50
N ASP A 419 5.62 7.05 -5.51
CA ASP A 419 4.23 6.56 -5.50
C ASP A 419 3.88 5.72 -6.74
N THR A 420 4.63 5.84 -7.83
CA THR A 420 4.48 5.01 -9.03
C THR A 420 4.96 3.57 -8.82
N LEU A 421 5.76 3.33 -7.78
CA LEU A 421 6.26 2.01 -7.40
C LEU A 421 5.24 1.21 -6.57
N ILE A 422 4.15 1.84 -6.13
CA ILE A 422 3.07 1.18 -5.38
C ILE A 422 2.18 0.40 -6.37
N THR A 423 2.69 -0.76 -6.80
CA THR A 423 2.03 -1.74 -7.68
C THR A 423 1.94 -3.09 -6.96
N GLY A 424 1.28 -4.09 -7.54
CA GLY A 424 1.25 -5.45 -6.97
C GLY A 424 2.61 -6.16 -6.96
N VAL A 425 3.60 -5.66 -7.72
CA VAL A 425 4.92 -6.31 -7.84
C VAL A 425 5.68 -6.38 -6.51
N PRO A 426 5.92 -5.30 -5.77
CA PRO A 426 6.56 -5.38 -4.45
C PRO A 426 5.87 -6.35 -3.50
N TYR A 427 4.54 -6.39 -3.51
CA TYR A 427 3.68 -7.20 -2.65
C TYR A 427 3.71 -8.68 -3.04
N GLU A 428 3.08 -9.02 -4.15
CA GLU A 428 2.81 -10.41 -4.52
C GLU A 428 4.02 -11.13 -5.11
N LYS A 429 4.82 -10.47 -5.98
CA LYS A 429 6.07 -11.08 -6.47
C LYS A 429 7.08 -11.23 -5.32
N GLY A 430 7.14 -10.25 -4.40
CA GLY A 430 7.96 -10.34 -3.20
C GLY A 430 7.54 -11.52 -2.30
N ALA A 431 6.25 -11.68 -2.03
CA ALA A 431 5.73 -12.80 -1.26
C ALA A 431 5.96 -14.16 -1.95
N LEU A 432 5.82 -14.25 -3.26
CA LEU A 432 6.11 -15.46 -4.04
C LEU A 432 7.59 -15.85 -3.96
N PHE A 433 8.50 -14.86 -3.97
CA PHE A 433 9.92 -15.12 -3.76
C PHE A 433 10.18 -15.72 -2.37
N LEU A 434 9.60 -15.16 -1.32
CA LEU A 434 9.72 -15.68 0.04
C LEU A 434 9.11 -17.08 0.16
N ARG A 435 7.96 -17.31 -0.48
CA ARG A 435 7.33 -18.63 -0.58
C ARG A 435 8.25 -19.66 -1.28
N GLN A 436 8.98 -19.27 -2.30
CA GLN A 436 9.94 -20.16 -2.96
C GLN A 436 11.09 -20.52 -2.03
N LEU A 437 11.61 -19.56 -1.26
CA LEU A 437 12.61 -19.83 -0.23
C LEU A 437 12.07 -20.80 0.83
N GLU A 438 10.85 -20.59 1.33
CA GLU A 438 10.19 -21.50 2.28
C GLU A 438 10.11 -22.92 1.73
N LYS A 439 9.66 -23.09 0.48
CA LYS A 439 9.54 -24.42 -0.15
C LYS A 439 10.89 -25.10 -0.35
N ALA A 440 11.92 -24.35 -0.74
CA ALA A 440 13.26 -24.90 -0.99
C ALA A 440 13.99 -25.32 0.30
N PHE A 441 13.88 -24.53 1.36
CA PHE A 441 14.61 -24.76 2.61
C PHE A 441 13.77 -25.44 3.69
N GLY A 442 12.47 -25.53 3.49
CA GLY A 442 11.49 -26.06 4.44
C GLY A 442 11.08 -25.03 5.49
N ARG A 443 9.79 -25.07 5.85
CA ARG A 443 9.12 -24.10 6.73
C ARG A 443 9.89 -23.79 8.02
N LYS A 444 10.31 -24.84 8.74
CA LYS A 444 11.01 -24.67 10.03
C LYS A 444 12.32 -23.87 9.90
N ALA A 445 13.10 -24.13 8.85
CA ALA A 445 14.36 -23.43 8.63
C ALA A 445 14.09 -21.98 8.18
N PHE A 446 13.07 -21.78 7.37
CA PHE A 446 12.70 -20.46 6.88
C PHE A 446 12.07 -19.58 7.97
N ASP A 447 11.19 -20.11 8.81
CA ASP A 447 10.65 -19.37 9.97
C ASP A 447 11.77 -18.94 10.94
N ALA A 448 12.74 -19.83 11.22
CA ALA A 448 13.90 -19.48 12.02
C ALA A 448 14.79 -18.40 11.37
N PHE A 449 14.93 -18.44 10.04
CA PHE A 449 15.62 -17.39 9.28
C PHE A 449 14.90 -16.05 9.41
N LEU A 450 13.57 -15.98 9.23
CA LEU A 450 12.79 -14.75 9.36
C LEU A 450 12.84 -14.20 10.78
N GLN A 451 12.73 -15.03 11.80
CA GLN A 451 12.86 -14.60 13.20
C GLN A 451 14.25 -13.99 13.47
N ASN A 452 15.31 -14.59 12.94
CA ASN A 452 16.68 -14.05 13.02
C ASN A 452 16.80 -12.73 12.24
N TYR A 453 16.19 -12.63 11.06
CA TYR A 453 16.18 -11.43 10.24
C TYR A 453 15.53 -10.24 10.97
N PHE A 454 14.32 -10.39 11.49
CA PHE A 454 13.63 -9.35 12.22
C PHE A 454 14.35 -8.94 13.51
N THR A 455 14.97 -9.89 14.21
CA THR A 455 15.73 -9.62 15.42
C THR A 455 17.04 -8.87 15.13
N THR A 456 17.78 -9.31 14.11
CA THR A 456 19.11 -8.77 13.78
C THR A 456 19.00 -7.34 13.22
N HIS A 457 17.95 -7.08 12.46
CA HIS A 457 17.72 -5.79 11.80
C HIS A 457 16.68 -4.92 12.51
N ALA A 458 16.28 -5.27 13.74
CA ALA A 458 15.30 -4.50 14.51
C ALA A 458 15.71 -3.01 14.61
N PHE A 459 14.76 -2.13 14.29
CA PHE A 459 14.92 -0.67 14.24
C PHE A 459 16.02 -0.18 13.26
N LYS A 460 16.27 -0.94 12.21
CA LYS A 460 17.20 -0.54 11.15
C LYS A 460 16.47 -0.40 9.82
N SER A 461 17.01 0.48 8.98
CA SER A 461 16.68 0.58 7.56
C SER A 461 17.77 -0.14 6.78
N ILE A 462 17.39 -1.06 5.89
CA ILE A 462 18.30 -1.91 5.14
C ILE A 462 18.01 -1.87 3.64
N THR A 463 19.03 -2.19 2.84
CA THR A 463 18.95 -2.27 1.38
C THR A 463 18.72 -3.73 0.94
N THR A 464 18.31 -3.93 -0.32
CA THR A 464 18.30 -5.25 -0.96
C THR A 464 19.68 -5.93 -0.91
N LYS A 465 20.77 -5.15 -1.00
CA LYS A 465 22.13 -5.66 -0.84
C LYS A 465 22.38 -6.24 0.56
N ASP A 466 21.95 -5.54 1.61
CA ASP A 466 22.09 -6.02 3.00
C ASP A 466 21.27 -7.29 3.21
N PHE A 467 20.06 -7.32 2.66
CA PHE A 467 19.22 -8.52 2.71
C PHE A 467 19.89 -9.71 1.98
N VAL A 468 20.40 -9.52 0.77
CA VAL A 468 21.08 -10.59 0.01
C VAL A 468 22.30 -11.13 0.77
N ALA A 469 23.09 -10.24 1.38
CA ALA A 469 24.23 -10.65 2.20
C ALA A 469 23.80 -11.47 3.44
N PHE A 470 22.70 -11.07 4.08
CA PHE A 470 22.13 -11.79 5.21
C PHE A 470 21.52 -13.13 4.78
N LEU A 471 20.78 -13.17 3.67
CA LEU A 471 20.19 -14.38 3.08
C LEU A 471 21.27 -15.40 2.74
N ASP A 472 22.33 -14.97 2.07
CA ASP A 472 23.45 -15.86 1.71
C ASP A 472 24.06 -16.51 2.96
N LYS A 473 24.42 -15.70 3.94
CA LYS A 473 25.06 -16.17 5.17
C LYS A 473 24.15 -17.06 6.03
N GLU A 474 22.90 -16.63 6.25
CA GLU A 474 22.02 -17.20 7.26
C GLU A 474 21.08 -18.28 6.73
N LEU A 475 20.92 -18.41 5.40
CA LEU A 475 20.06 -19.43 4.79
C LEU A 475 20.75 -20.20 3.66
N LEU A 476 21.23 -19.53 2.60
CA LEU A 476 21.72 -20.21 1.39
C LEU A 476 22.95 -21.05 1.67
N ALA A 477 23.95 -20.51 2.38
CA ALA A 477 25.17 -21.22 2.72
C ALA A 477 24.94 -22.45 3.63
N LYS A 478 23.81 -22.50 4.37
CA LYS A 478 23.48 -23.64 5.25
C LYS A 478 22.94 -24.86 4.51
N ASN A 479 22.40 -24.66 3.28
CA ASN A 479 21.96 -25.73 2.40
C ASN A 479 22.25 -25.39 0.93
N PRO A 480 23.50 -25.60 0.45
CA PRO A 480 23.91 -25.26 -0.91
C PRO A 480 23.10 -25.97 -2.02
N GLU A 481 22.58 -27.16 -1.77
CA GLU A 481 21.76 -27.91 -2.75
C GLU A 481 20.39 -27.20 -2.95
N ALA A 482 19.72 -26.82 -1.86
CA ALA A 482 18.51 -26.01 -1.96
C ALA A 482 18.79 -24.63 -2.59
N ALA A 483 19.91 -24.01 -2.27
CA ALA A 483 20.30 -22.71 -2.81
C ALA A 483 20.41 -22.71 -4.36
N LYS A 484 20.86 -23.82 -4.96
CA LYS A 484 20.94 -23.97 -6.43
C LYS A 484 19.59 -23.87 -7.15
N THR A 485 18.49 -24.13 -6.43
CA THR A 485 17.13 -24.08 -6.99
C THR A 485 16.55 -22.65 -7.00
N ILE A 486 17.23 -21.69 -6.37
CA ILE A 486 16.76 -20.32 -6.23
C ILE A 486 17.39 -19.43 -7.31
N PRO A 487 16.64 -19.00 -8.34
CA PRO A 487 17.13 -18.08 -9.37
C PRO A 487 17.09 -16.63 -8.82
N LEU A 488 17.95 -16.34 -7.83
CA LEU A 488 17.91 -15.09 -7.06
C LEU A 488 17.94 -13.84 -7.93
N LYS A 489 18.76 -13.83 -9.01
CA LYS A 489 18.83 -12.70 -9.95
C LYS A 489 17.51 -12.50 -10.68
N GLU A 490 16.92 -13.59 -11.16
CA GLU A 490 15.65 -13.52 -11.89
C GLU A 490 14.54 -12.95 -10.99
N TRP A 491 14.51 -13.34 -9.71
CA TRP A 491 13.55 -12.78 -8.75
C TRP A 491 13.74 -11.28 -8.54
N LEU A 492 14.97 -10.84 -8.30
CA LEU A 492 15.23 -9.48 -7.84
C LEU A 492 15.27 -8.45 -8.98
N THR A 493 15.82 -8.81 -10.15
CA THR A 493 16.14 -7.82 -11.20
C THR A 493 15.51 -8.08 -12.56
N ALA A 494 14.89 -9.26 -12.77
CA ALA A 494 14.25 -9.54 -14.05
C ALA A 494 12.78 -9.08 -14.08
N SER A 495 12.33 -8.72 -15.26
CA SER A 495 10.91 -8.51 -15.57
C SER A 495 10.13 -9.81 -15.46
N GLY A 496 8.85 -9.73 -15.09
CA GLY A 496 7.98 -10.89 -14.93
C GLY A 496 8.37 -11.81 -13.78
N LEU A 497 8.05 -13.10 -13.91
CA LEU A 497 8.35 -14.14 -12.93
C LEU A 497 9.43 -15.10 -13.47
N PRO A 498 10.25 -15.73 -12.60
CA PRO A 498 11.15 -16.82 -12.99
C PRO A 498 10.40 -17.99 -13.62
N LYS A 499 11.12 -18.85 -14.33
CA LYS A 499 10.53 -19.93 -15.12
C LYS A 499 9.64 -20.90 -14.34
N ASP A 500 10.02 -21.30 -13.14
CA ASP A 500 9.31 -22.28 -12.32
C ASP A 500 9.05 -21.73 -10.90
N PRO A 501 8.20 -20.71 -10.75
CA PRO A 501 7.89 -20.15 -9.44
C PRO A 501 7.03 -21.12 -8.63
N SER A 502 7.16 -21.06 -7.31
CA SER A 502 6.34 -21.85 -6.39
C SER A 502 4.91 -21.29 -6.27
N LEU A 503 4.11 -21.46 -7.31
CA LEU A 503 2.77 -20.90 -7.37
C LEU A 503 1.83 -21.48 -6.31
N PRO A 504 0.86 -20.68 -5.81
CA PRO A 504 -0.21 -21.17 -4.94
C PRO A 504 -1.15 -22.08 -5.73
N GLN A 505 -1.63 -23.15 -5.06
CA GLN A 505 -2.53 -24.13 -5.64
C GLN A 505 -3.62 -24.48 -4.61
N THR A 506 -4.88 -24.27 -4.99
CA THR A 506 -6.02 -24.62 -4.16
C THR A 506 -7.23 -24.95 -5.05
N ASP A 507 -8.07 -25.84 -4.56
CA ASP A 507 -9.39 -26.14 -5.15
C ASP A 507 -10.54 -25.38 -4.46
N ALA A 508 -10.22 -24.46 -3.56
CA ALA A 508 -11.21 -23.67 -2.81
C ALA A 508 -12.20 -22.92 -3.72
N LEU A 509 -11.74 -22.47 -4.90
CA LEU A 509 -12.58 -21.78 -5.89
C LEU A 509 -13.23 -22.70 -6.92
N THR A 510 -12.87 -23.99 -6.94
CA THR A 510 -13.35 -24.95 -7.94
C THR A 510 -14.87 -25.16 -7.86
N ALA A 511 -15.45 -25.10 -6.68
CA ALA A 511 -16.91 -25.20 -6.50
C ALA A 511 -17.62 -24.03 -7.19
N VAL A 512 -17.10 -22.82 -7.03
CA VAL A 512 -17.63 -21.61 -7.70
C VAL A 512 -17.50 -21.72 -9.22
N GLU A 513 -16.34 -22.18 -9.72
CA GLU A 513 -16.08 -22.35 -11.15
C GLU A 513 -17.04 -23.37 -11.80
N LYS A 514 -17.37 -24.46 -11.11
CA LYS A 514 -18.37 -25.44 -11.56
C LYS A 514 -19.76 -24.83 -11.66
N GLU A 515 -20.17 -24.00 -10.71
CA GLU A 515 -21.47 -23.32 -10.75
C GLU A 515 -21.51 -22.27 -11.90
N VAL A 516 -20.42 -21.53 -12.14
CA VAL A 516 -20.33 -20.62 -13.29
C VAL A 516 -20.42 -21.37 -14.62
N ALA A 517 -19.73 -22.51 -14.76
CA ALA A 517 -19.82 -23.33 -15.97
C ALA A 517 -21.25 -23.81 -16.22
N ALA A 518 -21.92 -24.28 -15.18
CA ALA A 518 -23.32 -24.71 -15.28
C ALA A 518 -24.28 -23.58 -15.70
N LEU A 519 -24.02 -22.34 -15.30
CA LEU A 519 -24.80 -21.17 -15.76
C LEU A 519 -24.64 -20.93 -17.26
N SER A 520 -23.44 -21.15 -17.79
CA SER A 520 -23.11 -20.90 -19.20
C SER A 520 -23.72 -21.94 -20.14
N GLU A 521 -24.05 -23.14 -19.65
CA GLU A 521 -24.61 -24.22 -20.44
C GLU A 521 -26.14 -24.09 -20.64
N HIS A 522 -26.84 -23.24 -19.91
CA HIS A 522 -28.28 -23.13 -19.92
C HIS A 522 -28.75 -21.77 -20.44
N SER A 523 -29.66 -21.76 -21.39
CA SER A 523 -30.30 -20.53 -21.90
C SER A 523 -31.20 -19.81 -20.86
N ASN A 524 -31.60 -20.51 -19.80
CA ASN A 524 -32.37 -19.96 -18.69
C ASN A 524 -31.84 -20.57 -17.36
N PRO A 525 -30.72 -20.01 -16.82
CA PRO A 525 -30.09 -20.57 -15.64
C PRO A 525 -30.99 -20.41 -14.39
N LYS A 526 -31.04 -21.46 -13.58
CA LYS A 526 -31.77 -21.46 -12.28
C LYS A 526 -30.88 -20.84 -11.21
N LEU A 527 -30.92 -19.52 -11.10
CA LEU A 527 -30.10 -18.76 -10.15
C LEU A 527 -30.38 -19.10 -8.68
N GLU A 528 -31.59 -19.59 -8.37
CA GLU A 528 -31.97 -20.06 -7.06
C GLU A 528 -31.20 -21.31 -6.58
N LEU A 529 -30.54 -22.02 -7.49
CA LEU A 529 -29.72 -23.18 -7.16
C LEU A 529 -28.26 -22.82 -6.86
N LEU A 530 -27.86 -21.56 -7.10
CA LEU A 530 -26.51 -21.12 -6.79
C LEU A 530 -26.28 -21.05 -5.28
N SER A 531 -25.10 -21.46 -4.88
CA SER A 531 -24.64 -21.36 -3.48
C SER A 531 -24.26 -19.94 -3.06
N TYR A 532 -24.46 -18.94 -3.93
CA TYR A 532 -24.08 -17.53 -3.75
C TYR A 532 -24.41 -16.94 -2.36
N PRO A 533 -25.58 -17.21 -1.74
CA PRO A 533 -25.87 -16.69 -0.39
C PRO A 533 -24.95 -17.23 0.70
N SER A 534 -24.41 -18.44 0.54
CA SER A 534 -23.51 -19.09 1.51
C SER A 534 -22.02 -18.76 1.30
N TRP A 535 -21.68 -18.18 0.13
CA TRP A 535 -20.31 -17.83 -0.19
C TRP A 535 -19.79 -16.65 0.64
N ASN A 536 -18.50 -16.69 0.96
CA ASN A 536 -17.80 -15.55 1.53
C ASN A 536 -17.52 -14.49 0.43
N THR A 537 -16.92 -13.35 0.81
CA THR A 537 -16.63 -12.25 -0.13
C THR A 537 -15.72 -12.68 -1.26
N HIS A 538 -14.67 -13.49 -1.00
CA HIS A 538 -13.73 -13.94 -2.04
C HIS A 538 -14.39 -14.85 -3.06
N GLU A 539 -15.22 -15.78 -2.62
CA GLU A 539 -16.00 -16.66 -3.50
C GLU A 539 -17.01 -15.88 -4.35
N ARG A 540 -17.70 -14.87 -3.77
CA ARG A 540 -18.61 -13.97 -4.50
C ARG A 540 -17.89 -13.15 -5.54
N LEU A 541 -16.71 -12.62 -5.21
CA LEU A 541 -15.87 -11.87 -6.17
C LEU A 541 -15.38 -12.78 -7.28
N HIS A 542 -14.93 -13.99 -6.95
CA HIS A 542 -14.50 -14.96 -7.95
C HIS A 542 -15.64 -15.35 -8.90
N PHE A 543 -16.84 -15.57 -8.38
CA PHE A 543 -18.04 -15.79 -9.19
C PHE A 543 -18.27 -14.66 -10.19
N LEU A 544 -18.31 -13.41 -9.73
CA LEU A 544 -18.54 -12.26 -10.58
C LEU A 544 -17.44 -12.08 -11.64
N ARG A 545 -16.18 -12.28 -11.28
CA ARG A 545 -15.03 -12.18 -12.18
C ARG A 545 -14.98 -13.32 -13.21
N SER A 546 -15.55 -14.48 -12.89
CA SER A 546 -15.62 -15.63 -13.80
C SER A 546 -16.75 -15.53 -14.82
N LEU A 547 -17.69 -14.61 -14.65
CA LEU A 547 -18.72 -14.32 -15.65
C LEU A 547 -18.11 -13.53 -16.81
N PRO A 548 -18.65 -13.68 -18.05
CA PRO A 548 -18.19 -12.89 -19.18
C PRO A 548 -18.29 -11.38 -18.89
N GLU A 549 -17.25 -10.64 -19.21
CA GLU A 549 -17.18 -9.18 -19.00
C GLU A 549 -18.37 -8.44 -19.65
N LYS A 550 -18.76 -8.86 -20.85
CA LYS A 550 -19.96 -8.37 -21.56
C LYS A 550 -21.13 -9.35 -21.38
N SER A 551 -21.47 -9.66 -20.14
CA SER A 551 -22.62 -10.49 -19.82
C SER A 551 -23.92 -9.94 -20.42
N PRO A 552 -24.85 -10.79 -20.90
CA PRO A 552 -26.13 -10.33 -21.40
C PRO A 552 -26.90 -9.54 -20.33
N GLN A 553 -27.55 -8.46 -20.74
CA GLN A 553 -28.31 -7.61 -19.80
C GLN A 553 -29.45 -8.37 -19.10
N THR A 554 -30.00 -9.40 -19.73
CA THR A 554 -30.99 -10.31 -19.13
C THR A 554 -30.41 -11.09 -17.95
N LEU A 555 -29.16 -11.58 -18.08
CA LEU A 555 -28.47 -12.25 -16.97
C LEU A 555 -28.16 -11.26 -15.84
N LEU A 556 -27.65 -10.07 -16.16
CA LEU A 556 -27.37 -9.03 -15.14
C LEU A 556 -28.66 -8.65 -14.39
N SER A 557 -29.77 -8.43 -15.10
CA SER A 557 -31.05 -8.14 -14.48
C SER A 557 -31.53 -9.26 -13.56
N ALA A 558 -31.36 -10.52 -13.95
CA ALA A 558 -31.75 -11.68 -13.15
C ALA A 558 -30.86 -11.82 -11.89
N LEU A 559 -29.54 -11.65 -12.03
CA LEU A 559 -28.58 -11.69 -10.91
C LEU A 559 -28.85 -10.57 -9.90
N ASP A 560 -29.07 -9.34 -10.38
CA ASP A 560 -29.37 -8.22 -9.49
C ASP A 560 -30.67 -8.42 -8.72
N LYS A 561 -31.72 -8.87 -9.42
CA LYS A 561 -33.01 -9.18 -8.78
C LYS A 561 -32.89 -10.31 -7.76
N GLN A 562 -32.08 -11.35 -8.02
CA GLN A 562 -31.94 -12.51 -7.14
C GLN A 562 -31.08 -12.19 -5.91
N PHE A 563 -29.98 -11.46 -6.08
CA PHE A 563 -28.94 -11.28 -5.06
C PHE A 563 -28.79 -9.85 -4.55
N ASN A 564 -29.59 -8.89 -5.05
CA ASN A 564 -29.55 -7.47 -4.67
C ASN A 564 -28.15 -6.84 -4.82
N LEU A 565 -27.44 -7.17 -5.89
CA LEU A 565 -26.04 -6.80 -6.09
C LEU A 565 -25.82 -5.28 -6.13
N SER A 566 -26.72 -4.54 -6.80
CA SER A 566 -26.66 -3.07 -6.90
C SER A 566 -26.82 -2.35 -5.55
N THR A 567 -27.32 -3.05 -4.52
CA THR A 567 -27.51 -2.49 -3.18
C THR A 567 -26.65 -3.18 -2.13
N SER A 568 -25.66 -3.97 -2.56
CA SER A 568 -24.73 -4.65 -1.67
C SER A 568 -24.04 -3.66 -0.71
N GLN A 569 -23.97 -4.02 0.57
CA GLN A 569 -23.27 -3.25 1.58
C GLN A 569 -21.76 -3.60 1.62
N ASN A 570 -21.36 -4.66 0.93
CA ASN A 570 -19.95 -5.02 0.74
C ASN A 570 -19.38 -4.25 -0.45
N SER A 571 -18.47 -3.33 -0.19
CA SER A 571 -17.91 -2.44 -1.21
C SER A 571 -17.10 -3.16 -2.28
N GLU A 572 -16.45 -4.27 -1.97
CA GLU A 572 -15.70 -5.08 -2.96
C GLU A 572 -16.68 -5.73 -3.96
N VAL A 573 -17.71 -6.38 -3.45
CA VAL A 573 -18.76 -7.02 -4.28
C VAL A 573 -19.49 -5.97 -5.11
N LEU A 574 -19.87 -4.84 -4.49
CA LEU A 574 -20.58 -3.76 -5.19
C LEU A 574 -19.71 -3.16 -6.29
N ASN A 575 -18.43 -2.89 -6.04
CA ASN A 575 -17.53 -2.34 -7.06
C ASN A 575 -17.38 -3.30 -8.25
N GLN A 576 -17.14 -4.59 -7.99
CA GLN A 576 -17.03 -5.59 -9.05
C GLN A 576 -18.31 -5.67 -9.89
N TRP A 577 -19.46 -5.67 -9.22
CA TRP A 577 -20.76 -5.66 -9.89
C TRP A 577 -20.98 -4.42 -10.77
N LEU A 578 -20.72 -3.22 -10.24
CA LEU A 578 -20.89 -1.97 -10.97
C LEU A 578 -19.92 -1.84 -12.16
N THR A 579 -18.71 -2.39 -12.02
CA THR A 579 -17.73 -2.46 -13.11
C THR A 579 -18.24 -3.35 -14.24
N MET A 580 -18.80 -4.53 -13.94
CA MET A 580 -19.46 -5.39 -14.95
C MET A 580 -20.64 -4.68 -15.61
N CYS A 581 -21.47 -3.99 -14.84
CA CYS A 581 -22.57 -3.18 -15.39
C CYS A 581 -22.07 -2.12 -16.39
N ALA A 582 -20.94 -1.46 -16.07
CA ALA A 582 -20.33 -0.46 -16.94
C ALA A 582 -19.81 -1.09 -18.25
N TYR A 583 -19.12 -2.24 -18.19
CA TYR A 583 -18.68 -2.97 -19.37
C TYR A 583 -19.84 -3.45 -20.25
N ALA A 584 -20.92 -3.92 -19.64
CA ALA A 584 -22.13 -4.37 -20.37
C ALA A 584 -23.04 -3.22 -20.81
N LYS A 585 -22.75 -1.97 -20.45
CA LYS A 585 -23.62 -0.78 -20.64
C LYS A 585 -25.03 -1.01 -20.07
N TYR A 586 -25.09 -1.62 -18.90
CA TYR A 586 -26.37 -1.92 -18.20
C TYR A 586 -26.85 -0.70 -17.43
N GLU A 587 -27.62 0.17 -18.08
CA GLU A 587 -28.08 1.47 -17.56
C GLU A 587 -28.82 1.42 -16.23
N PRO A 588 -29.60 0.38 -15.86
CA PRO A 588 -30.24 0.33 -14.53
C PRO A 588 -29.27 0.43 -13.36
N CYS A 589 -27.98 0.09 -13.53
CA CYS A 589 -26.94 0.23 -12.52
C CYS A 589 -26.36 1.66 -12.40
N TYR A 590 -26.55 2.55 -13.37
CA TYR A 590 -25.87 3.86 -13.41
C TYR A 590 -26.19 4.79 -12.23
N PRO A 591 -27.38 4.81 -11.65
CA PRO A 591 -27.63 5.55 -10.40
C PRO A 591 -26.76 5.07 -9.23
N TYR A 592 -26.48 3.76 -9.19
CA TYR A 592 -25.61 3.16 -8.17
C TYR A 592 -24.12 3.42 -8.45
N VAL A 593 -23.70 3.42 -9.72
CA VAL A 593 -22.36 3.85 -10.16
C VAL A 593 -22.11 5.29 -9.70
N GLU A 594 -23.04 6.21 -9.99
CA GLU A 594 -22.95 7.60 -9.57
C GLU A 594 -22.86 7.74 -8.05
N LYS A 595 -23.73 7.04 -7.31
CA LYS A 595 -23.74 7.04 -5.85
C LYS A 595 -22.42 6.50 -5.29
N PHE A 596 -21.89 5.41 -5.86
CA PHE A 596 -20.64 4.79 -5.44
C PHE A 596 -19.46 5.74 -5.63
N LEU A 597 -19.28 6.29 -6.84
CA LEU A 597 -18.18 7.21 -7.17
C LEU A 597 -18.24 8.51 -6.35
N LYS A 598 -19.42 9.00 -5.99
CA LYS A 598 -19.56 10.18 -5.13
C LYS A 598 -19.22 9.96 -3.66
N ASN A 599 -19.27 8.70 -3.18
CA ASN A 599 -19.10 8.40 -1.76
C ASN A 599 -17.82 7.63 -1.43
N ILE A 600 -17.16 7.00 -2.39
CA ILE A 600 -15.95 6.18 -2.17
C ILE A 600 -14.79 6.77 -2.96
N GLY A 601 -13.67 7.00 -2.26
CA GLY A 601 -12.46 7.59 -2.84
C GLY A 601 -11.28 6.62 -2.96
N ARG A 602 -11.47 5.32 -2.63
CA ARG A 602 -10.41 4.30 -2.68
C ARG A 602 -9.97 4.04 -4.12
N THR A 603 -8.69 4.23 -4.41
CA THR A 603 -8.12 4.14 -5.77
C THR A 603 -8.36 2.77 -6.42
N LYS A 604 -8.26 1.67 -5.64
CA LYS A 604 -8.56 0.29 -6.07
C LYS A 604 -9.94 0.18 -6.74
N PHE A 605 -10.93 0.95 -6.30
CA PHE A 605 -12.29 0.92 -6.82
C PHE A 605 -12.52 1.93 -7.94
N LEU A 606 -11.90 3.10 -7.81
CA LEU A 606 -12.10 4.16 -8.79
C LEU A 606 -11.51 3.79 -10.16
N ARG A 607 -10.29 3.23 -10.19
CA ARG A 607 -9.60 2.89 -11.45
C ARG A 607 -10.39 1.95 -12.34
N PRO A 608 -10.83 0.74 -11.89
CA PRO A 608 -11.55 -0.19 -12.76
C PRO A 608 -12.91 0.37 -13.19
N LEU A 609 -13.62 1.08 -12.32
CA LEU A 609 -14.95 1.59 -12.64
C LEU A 609 -14.89 2.74 -13.65
N TYR A 610 -13.97 3.72 -13.48
CA TYR A 610 -13.73 4.75 -14.50
C TYR A 610 -13.14 4.14 -15.79
N GLY A 611 -12.25 3.15 -15.69
CA GLY A 611 -11.71 2.41 -16.81
C GLY A 611 -12.80 1.79 -17.67
N ALA A 612 -13.69 1.03 -17.06
CA ALA A 612 -14.82 0.41 -17.75
C ALA A 612 -15.72 1.42 -18.48
N LEU A 613 -16.00 2.56 -17.86
CA LEU A 613 -16.77 3.65 -18.50
C LEU A 613 -16.03 4.22 -19.72
N LEU A 614 -14.72 4.44 -19.63
CA LEU A 614 -13.91 5.00 -20.71
C LEU A 614 -13.74 4.00 -21.88
N GLU A 615 -13.39 2.75 -21.60
CA GLU A 615 -13.18 1.69 -22.57
C GLU A 615 -14.45 1.34 -23.35
N THR A 616 -15.60 1.51 -22.73
CA THR A 616 -16.90 1.28 -23.38
C THR A 616 -17.49 2.50 -24.10
N GLY A 617 -16.72 3.60 -24.17
CA GLY A 617 -17.13 4.82 -24.89
C GLY A 617 -18.11 5.69 -24.10
N GLN A 618 -18.21 5.52 -22.78
CA GLN A 618 -19.08 6.33 -21.91
C GLN A 618 -18.30 7.53 -21.32
N LYS A 619 -17.42 8.13 -22.13
CA LYS A 619 -16.49 9.20 -21.72
C LYS A 619 -17.21 10.43 -21.13
N ASP A 620 -18.36 10.81 -21.67
CA ASP A 620 -19.13 11.95 -21.17
C ASP A 620 -19.66 11.71 -19.76
N LEU A 621 -20.17 10.49 -19.49
CA LEU A 621 -20.61 10.09 -18.16
C LEU A 621 -19.42 10.06 -17.18
N ALA A 622 -18.32 9.43 -17.56
CA ALA A 622 -17.10 9.37 -16.74
C ALA A 622 -16.57 10.77 -16.40
N THR A 623 -16.51 11.66 -17.41
CA THR A 623 -16.04 13.05 -17.24
C THR A 623 -16.95 13.84 -16.28
N ARG A 624 -18.27 13.74 -16.46
CA ARG A 624 -19.24 14.39 -15.57
C ARG A 624 -19.07 13.91 -14.13
N LEU A 625 -19.05 12.59 -13.91
CA LEU A 625 -18.95 12.00 -12.58
C LEU A 625 -17.61 12.35 -11.92
N PHE A 626 -16.50 12.33 -12.66
CA PHE A 626 -15.21 12.73 -12.13
C PHE A 626 -15.19 14.21 -11.73
N LYS A 627 -15.72 15.10 -12.56
CA LYS A 627 -15.82 16.52 -12.25
C LYS A 627 -16.64 16.79 -10.97
N GLU A 628 -17.74 16.06 -10.78
CA GLU A 628 -18.61 16.18 -9.60
C GLU A 628 -18.00 15.59 -8.32
N SER A 629 -17.14 14.58 -8.45
CA SER A 629 -16.58 13.82 -7.32
C SER A 629 -15.15 14.22 -6.96
N LYS A 630 -14.39 14.83 -7.88
CA LYS A 630 -12.95 15.13 -7.72
C LYS A 630 -12.61 15.84 -6.41
N ALA A 631 -13.44 16.76 -5.96
CA ALA A 631 -13.21 17.52 -4.73
C ALA A 631 -13.31 16.67 -3.44
N SER A 632 -13.93 15.49 -3.52
CA SER A 632 -14.04 14.54 -2.39
C SER A 632 -12.96 13.46 -2.39
N TYR A 633 -12.16 13.36 -3.45
CA TYR A 633 -11.08 12.39 -3.56
C TYR A 633 -9.77 12.91 -2.96
N HIS A 634 -8.96 12.00 -2.47
CA HIS A 634 -7.57 12.30 -2.09
C HIS A 634 -6.75 12.69 -3.34
N PRO A 635 -5.75 13.61 -3.23
CA PRO A 635 -4.90 13.99 -4.36
C PRO A 635 -4.26 12.82 -5.11
N LEU A 636 -3.85 11.76 -4.41
CA LEU A 636 -3.31 10.54 -5.03
C LEU A 636 -4.33 9.84 -5.93
N SER A 637 -5.59 9.72 -5.47
CA SER A 637 -6.67 9.14 -6.28
C SER A 637 -6.99 10.03 -7.48
N VAL A 638 -7.01 11.35 -7.28
CA VAL A 638 -7.21 12.31 -8.38
C VAL A 638 -6.16 12.11 -9.46
N ALA A 639 -4.87 12.11 -9.09
CA ALA A 639 -3.77 11.92 -10.02
C ALA A 639 -3.85 10.57 -10.78
N ALA A 640 -4.26 9.50 -10.08
CA ALA A 640 -4.43 8.19 -10.70
C ALA A 640 -5.54 8.18 -11.76
N ILE A 641 -6.66 8.85 -11.49
CA ILE A 641 -7.78 8.93 -12.45
C ILE A 641 -7.47 9.90 -13.59
N GLU A 642 -6.77 11.00 -13.35
CA GLU A 642 -6.33 11.91 -14.41
C GLU A 642 -5.41 11.20 -15.41
N ARG A 643 -4.44 10.40 -14.95
CA ARG A 643 -3.61 9.54 -15.82
C ARG A 643 -4.45 8.56 -16.64
N LEU A 644 -5.50 7.98 -16.05
CA LEU A 644 -6.41 7.08 -16.76
C LEU A 644 -7.15 7.81 -17.90
N PHE A 645 -7.65 9.03 -17.65
CA PHE A 645 -8.26 9.86 -18.68
C PHE A 645 -7.27 10.24 -19.80
N GLU A 646 -6.00 10.46 -19.49
CA GLU A 646 -4.95 10.75 -20.47
C GLU A 646 -4.68 9.55 -21.38
N LYS A 647 -4.62 8.36 -20.83
CA LYS A 647 -4.46 7.10 -21.60
C LYS A 647 -5.61 6.89 -22.62
N HIS A 648 -6.79 7.48 -22.37
CA HIS A 648 -7.99 7.31 -23.21
C HIS A 648 -8.37 8.60 -24.00
N LYS A 649 -7.43 9.53 -24.20
CA LYS A 649 -7.62 10.69 -25.09
C LYS A 649 -7.63 10.25 -26.54
#